data_6bbda6a139aa2f187f126c85f6e344bd
#
_entry.id   6bbda6a139aa2f187f126c85f6e344bd
#
_cell.length_a   1.000
_cell.length_b   1.000
_cell.length_c   1.000
_cell.angle_alpha   90.00
_cell.angle_beta   90.00
_cell.angle_gamma   90.00
#
_symmetry.space_group_name_H-M   'P 1'
#
loop_
_entity.id
_entity.type
_entity.pdbx_description
1 polymer ?
#
loop_
_entity_poly.entity_id
_entity_poly.type
_entity_poly.pdbx_seq_one_letter_code
_entity_poly.pdbx_strand_id
1 'polypeptide(L)'
;MATPPRTSSPPPVVAGTSKPSATDELEKLFSTLSVNDEDSALVDELERISKKNPKLIRSTEYKAPADPSVTIKSWKMNEFKYYDIPSPFPTLARGLFTQDIKDASGHTKHRIVARGYDKFFNIGEVPWTNWASLESHTAPPYTLTLKSNGCIIFIAALTPTKLLVTSKHSLGPSPAATGESHAQVGERWLRTHLAASGKTEEELARTLWEKNWTAVAELCDDSFEEHVLPYGPEKTGLHLHGLNACTKRFATQPQDVVDAFAREWGFIVTPSTVLNTISEVRAFTDEVGRTGKWNGEPLEGFVVRTHVTEPPTKGNKPASASPYPPGSSFFFKVKFDEPYMMYRDWREVTKVLLSKGPNPAHVPKSKMRRAETKVYVKWVCDEIKRDRAQFKDYTKGKGIIATRERFLKWLESGQGKQAQKGAEETPEETGLAKEVDFKGRKVIIMPVAIPGVGKTSIAVALSYLFGFGHVQSDDIQAKKAAPIFLKNVTEALKKHDVVIADKNNHLRQHREQLREVANKFSPPARLLALHWSFDLPPSTIHRICGDRIVQRGDKHQSLVADTERKTHEEVLWQFINKSEELTDAEADVLVSMDVEENLEDALTRAVNACVKYLGLETPDQEKVGQALAVARGYEPARKGNKAAKSKEKEKAAQGQGKTKAPPAPRYFGIVAEVDLQGVVEPALSAAPPDSVPPAAKKFWDGLKSAGRVAKVPHVTVVHSKSLPAEQPLWDRCAALHALPRPPLFSFRLGHVVWNERVMAATVQDLAVCTDDPGDVDKAAVDFVVALPEEVRERLHVTVGTRDKSVPPVEGKDLVTEWRRRGQQLPGVWAVPLKDVWVKGRIKGLVN
;
A
#
# COMPACT_ATOMS: atom_id res chain seq x y z
N MET A 1 101.92 -21.15 -18.15
CA MET A 1 101.10 -22.02 -17.27
C MET A 1 99.89 -21.19 -16.87
N ALA A 2 98.72 -21.47 -17.45
CA ALA A 2 97.46 -20.70 -17.30
C ALA A 2 96.56 -21.45 -16.34
N THR A 3 96.11 -20.71 -15.31
CA THR A 3 95.08 -21.16 -14.37
C THR A 3 93.67 -20.96 -14.96
N PRO A 4 92.72 -21.92 -14.71
CA PRO A 4 91.36 -21.83 -15.32
C PRO A 4 90.45 -20.89 -14.48
N PRO A 5 89.39 -20.35 -15.10
CA PRO A 5 88.56 -19.39 -14.44
C PRO A 5 87.47 -20.04 -13.52
N ARG A 6 87.25 -19.38 -12.41
CA ARG A 6 86.22 -19.73 -11.46
C ARG A 6 84.78 -19.55 -12.01
N THR A 7 83.97 -20.57 -11.92
CA THR A 7 82.53 -20.53 -12.17
C THR A 7 81.83 -19.76 -11.05
N SER A 8 81.08 -18.70 -11.46
CA SER A 8 80.22 -17.92 -10.59
C SER A 8 78.85 -18.64 -10.41
N SER A 9 78.48 -18.88 -9.18
CA SER A 9 77.09 -19.35 -8.85
C SER A 9 76.04 -18.28 -9.12
N PRO A 10 74.89 -18.64 -9.54
CA PRO A 10 73.76 -17.67 -9.71
C PRO A 10 73.26 -17.15 -8.36
N PRO A 11 72.76 -15.91 -8.30
CA PRO A 11 72.19 -15.33 -7.07
C PRO A 11 70.92 -16.04 -6.65
N PRO A 12 70.53 -16.02 -5.36
CA PRO A 12 69.34 -16.68 -4.89
C PRO A 12 68.08 -15.96 -5.41
N VAL A 13 67.15 -16.80 -5.88
CA VAL A 13 65.80 -16.32 -6.29
C VAL A 13 65.07 -15.79 -5.04
N VAL A 14 64.81 -14.49 -5.05
CA VAL A 14 63.95 -13.85 -4.06
C VAL A 14 62.54 -14.38 -4.29
N ALA A 15 61.97 -15.09 -3.30
CA ALA A 15 60.59 -15.53 -3.30
C ALA A 15 59.68 -14.30 -3.41
N GLY A 16 58.98 -14.24 -4.53
CA GLY A 16 57.96 -13.18 -4.73
C GLY A 16 56.89 -13.27 -3.62
N THR A 17 56.73 -12.19 -2.89
CA THR A 17 55.59 -12.00 -2.01
C THR A 17 54.35 -12.04 -2.86
N SER A 18 53.54 -13.10 -2.74
CA SER A 18 52.21 -13.17 -3.32
C SER A 18 51.37 -12.03 -2.74
N LYS A 19 50.77 -11.22 -3.59
CA LYS A 19 49.80 -10.21 -3.14
C LYS A 19 48.74 -10.97 -2.33
N PRO A 20 48.34 -10.47 -1.14
CA PRO A 20 47.29 -11.09 -0.34
C PRO A 20 46.02 -11.20 -1.20
N SER A 21 45.28 -12.26 -1.02
CA SER A 21 44.00 -12.44 -1.73
C SER A 21 43.00 -11.35 -1.27
N ALA A 22 42.07 -10.96 -2.13
CA ALA A 22 41.06 -9.98 -1.77
C ALA A 22 40.29 -10.42 -0.50
N THR A 23 40.23 -11.71 -0.22
CA THR A 23 39.65 -12.30 0.98
C THR A 23 40.50 -12.00 2.25
N ASP A 24 41.86 -12.11 2.13
CA ASP A 24 42.76 -11.84 3.26
C ASP A 24 42.81 -10.34 3.62
N GLU A 25 42.65 -9.45 2.63
CA GLU A 25 42.55 -8.01 2.85
C GLU A 25 41.22 -7.67 3.54
N LEU A 26 40.12 -8.29 3.13
CA LEU A 26 38.80 -8.13 3.77
C LEU A 26 38.82 -8.68 5.21
N GLU A 27 39.39 -9.84 5.46
CA GLU A 27 39.50 -10.41 6.82
C GLU A 27 40.35 -9.51 7.73
N LYS A 28 41.42 -8.96 7.22
CA LYS A 28 42.27 -8.02 7.94
C LYS A 28 41.58 -6.69 8.24
N LEU A 29 40.75 -6.22 7.31
CA LEU A 29 39.91 -5.04 7.43
C LEU A 29 38.80 -5.25 8.47
N PHE A 30 38.14 -6.40 8.45
CA PHE A 30 37.11 -6.74 9.44
C PHE A 30 37.64 -7.02 10.83
N SER A 31 38.91 -7.45 10.96
CA SER A 31 39.59 -7.62 12.25
C SER A 31 39.85 -6.29 12.97
N THR A 32 39.87 -5.18 12.25
CA THR A 32 40.01 -3.82 12.81
C THR A 32 38.68 -3.16 13.15
N LEU A 33 37.54 -3.73 12.70
CA LEU A 33 36.22 -3.27 13.13
C LEU A 33 35.93 -3.76 14.54
N SER A 34 35.77 -2.84 15.47
CA SER A 34 35.14 -3.16 16.75
C SER A 34 33.66 -3.43 16.49
N VAL A 35 33.32 -4.68 16.17
CA VAL A 35 31.92 -5.10 16.10
C VAL A 35 31.36 -5.01 17.51
N ASN A 36 30.38 -4.12 17.67
CA ASN A 36 29.72 -3.94 18.95
C ASN A 36 28.89 -5.21 19.27
N ASP A 37 29.14 -5.81 20.43
CA ASP A 37 28.42 -6.99 20.87
C ASP A 37 26.90 -6.75 20.97
N GLU A 38 26.48 -5.51 21.26
CA GLU A 38 25.06 -5.14 21.27
C GLU A 38 24.43 -5.20 19.86
N ASP A 39 25.15 -4.83 18.82
CA ASP A 39 24.69 -4.86 17.43
C ASP A 39 24.58 -6.32 16.93
N SER A 40 25.58 -7.15 17.29
CA SER A 40 25.55 -8.58 16.98
C SER A 40 24.37 -9.26 17.69
N ALA A 41 24.20 -9.03 18.98
CA ALA A 41 23.09 -9.57 19.77
C ALA A 41 21.71 -9.13 19.24
N LEU A 42 21.58 -7.92 18.67
CA LEU A 42 20.36 -7.47 18.01
C LEU A 42 20.02 -8.37 16.81
N VAL A 43 21.02 -8.68 15.98
CA VAL A 43 20.81 -9.48 14.77
C VAL A 43 20.48 -10.93 15.14
N ASP A 44 21.15 -11.50 16.14
CA ASP A 44 20.82 -12.83 16.67
C ASP A 44 19.36 -12.90 17.14
N GLU A 45 18.88 -11.86 17.82
CA GLU A 45 17.49 -11.78 18.29
C GLU A 45 16.51 -11.64 17.11
N LEU A 46 16.84 -10.84 16.08
CA LEU A 46 16.05 -10.72 14.85
C LEU A 46 15.95 -12.08 14.14
N GLU A 47 17.05 -12.83 14.04
CA GLU A 47 17.06 -14.18 13.45
C GLU A 47 16.18 -15.15 14.27
N ARG A 48 16.32 -15.13 15.60
CA ARG A 48 15.54 -15.97 16.50
C ARG A 48 14.03 -15.71 16.33
N ILE A 49 13.63 -14.44 16.29
CA ILE A 49 12.22 -14.06 16.10
C ILE A 49 11.76 -14.43 14.70
N SER A 50 12.56 -14.17 13.68
CA SER A 50 12.23 -14.47 12.28
C SER A 50 12.00 -15.98 12.07
N LYS A 51 12.85 -16.83 12.64
CA LYS A 51 12.69 -18.30 12.61
C LYS A 51 11.42 -18.74 13.33
N LYS A 52 11.11 -18.14 14.48
CA LYS A 52 9.91 -18.47 15.29
C LYS A 52 8.61 -17.90 14.71
N ASN A 53 8.65 -16.70 14.16
CA ASN A 53 7.48 -16.00 13.65
C ASN A 53 7.82 -15.14 12.42
N PRO A 54 7.93 -15.73 11.22
CA PRO A 54 8.27 -15.03 9.99
C PRO A 54 7.19 -14.01 9.54
N LYS A 55 5.98 -14.06 10.15
CA LYS A 55 4.96 -13.02 9.95
C LYS A 55 5.26 -11.73 10.71
N LEU A 56 6.05 -11.81 11.78
CA LEU A 56 6.41 -10.67 12.60
C LEU A 56 7.66 -9.98 12.07
N ILE A 57 8.72 -10.75 11.81
CA ILE A 57 9.99 -10.27 11.25
C ILE A 57 10.42 -11.26 10.15
N ARG A 58 10.91 -10.72 9.03
CA ARG A 58 11.51 -11.53 7.96
C ARG A 58 12.77 -10.87 7.44
N SER A 59 13.67 -11.65 6.89
CA SER A 59 14.86 -11.18 6.17
C SER A 59 14.83 -11.62 4.71
N THR A 60 15.53 -10.86 3.88
CA THR A 60 15.81 -11.20 2.49
C THR A 60 17.28 -11.02 2.24
N GLU A 61 17.93 -12.00 1.63
CA GLU A 61 19.35 -11.96 1.31
C GLU A 61 19.58 -11.42 -0.10
N TYR A 62 20.60 -10.59 -0.23
CA TYR A 62 21.05 -10.00 -1.47
C TYR A 62 22.55 -10.14 -1.63
N LYS A 63 23.01 -10.35 -2.85
CA LYS A 63 24.42 -10.09 -3.17
C LYS A 63 24.66 -8.62 -3.36
N ALA A 64 25.70 -8.08 -2.69
CA ALA A 64 26.01 -6.66 -2.81
C ALA A 64 26.45 -6.32 -4.24
N PRO A 65 25.84 -5.30 -4.92
CA PRO A 65 26.17 -4.96 -6.30
C PRO A 65 27.66 -4.59 -6.49
N ALA A 66 28.24 -3.88 -5.53
CA ALA A 66 29.64 -3.46 -5.58
C ALA A 66 30.63 -4.60 -5.28
N ASP A 67 30.16 -5.68 -4.64
CA ASP A 67 30.94 -6.89 -4.33
C ASP A 67 30.04 -8.13 -4.18
N PRO A 68 29.82 -8.91 -5.24
CA PRO A 68 28.94 -10.07 -5.20
C PRO A 68 29.40 -11.21 -4.26
N SER A 69 30.63 -11.16 -3.76
CA SER A 69 31.10 -12.11 -2.72
C SER A 69 30.44 -11.83 -1.36
N VAL A 70 30.01 -10.58 -1.13
CA VAL A 70 29.39 -10.15 0.12
C VAL A 70 27.87 -10.35 0.05
N THR A 71 27.33 -11.01 1.07
CA THR A 71 25.87 -11.18 1.24
C THR A 71 25.35 -10.22 2.29
N ILE A 72 24.30 -9.49 1.94
CA ILE A 72 23.61 -8.51 2.79
C ILE A 72 22.22 -9.01 3.11
N LYS A 73 21.83 -9.03 4.37
CA LYS A 73 20.46 -9.34 4.83
C LYS A 73 19.69 -8.03 5.02
N SER A 74 18.56 -7.89 4.34
CA SER A 74 17.59 -6.81 4.56
C SER A 74 16.51 -7.30 5.51
N TRP A 75 16.24 -6.54 6.58
CA TRP A 75 15.23 -6.88 7.58
C TRP A 75 13.93 -6.12 7.38
N LYS A 76 12.82 -6.82 7.45
CA LYS A 76 11.47 -6.23 7.34
C LYS A 76 10.61 -6.65 8.53
N MET A 77 10.19 -5.67 9.32
CA MET A 77 9.25 -5.80 10.42
C MET A 77 7.81 -5.63 9.92
N ASN A 78 6.86 -6.25 10.60
CA ASN A 78 5.44 -6.06 10.31
C ASN A 78 5.01 -4.63 10.66
N GLU A 79 4.69 -3.81 9.67
CA GLU A 79 4.34 -2.38 9.82
C GLU A 79 3.20 -2.12 10.83
N PHE A 80 2.23 -3.03 10.95
CA PHE A 80 1.11 -2.89 11.88
C PHE A 80 1.47 -3.14 13.34
N LYS A 81 2.60 -3.79 13.59
CA LYS A 81 3.07 -4.14 14.92
C LYS A 81 3.96 -3.08 15.55
N TYR A 82 4.31 -2.02 14.82
CA TYR A 82 4.96 -0.85 15.39
C TYR A 82 4.08 -0.05 16.36
N TYR A 83 2.76 -0.27 16.33
CA TYR A 83 1.79 0.38 17.23
C TYR A 83 1.57 -0.39 18.54
N ASP A 84 2.07 -1.60 18.66
CA ASP A 84 1.92 -2.41 19.87
C ASP A 84 2.81 -1.89 20.99
N ILE A 85 2.29 -1.82 22.23
CA ILE A 85 3.02 -1.44 23.44
C ILE A 85 2.90 -2.55 24.46
N PRO A 86 4.02 -3.13 24.95
CA PRO A 86 5.40 -2.89 24.49
C PRO A 86 5.60 -3.38 23.06
N SER A 87 6.55 -2.75 22.35
CA SER A 87 6.90 -3.18 20.99
C SER A 87 7.35 -4.65 20.98
N PRO A 88 6.86 -5.47 20.03
CA PRO A 88 7.33 -6.85 19.89
C PRO A 88 8.67 -6.93 19.15
N PHE A 89 9.25 -5.81 18.75
CA PHE A 89 10.48 -5.73 17.98
C PHE A 89 11.67 -5.35 18.87
N PRO A 90 12.85 -5.95 18.65
CA PRO A 90 14.06 -5.56 19.38
C PRO A 90 14.65 -4.22 18.88
N THR A 91 14.18 -3.72 17.74
CA THR A 91 14.49 -2.39 17.17
C THR A 91 13.31 -1.84 16.41
N LEU A 92 13.17 -0.51 16.35
CA LEU A 92 12.13 0.17 15.56
C LEU A 92 12.64 0.62 14.19
N ALA A 93 13.82 0.19 13.77
CA ALA A 93 14.44 0.57 12.51
C ALA A 93 13.56 0.21 11.30
N ARG A 94 13.37 1.16 10.40
CA ARG A 94 12.76 0.99 9.08
C ARG A 94 13.84 1.16 8.00
N GLY A 95 14.24 0.05 7.42
CA GLY A 95 15.46 -0.08 6.64
C GLY A 95 16.62 -0.45 7.56
N LEU A 96 16.91 -1.74 7.62
CA LEU A 96 18.04 -2.29 8.37
C LEU A 96 18.69 -3.36 7.50
N PHE A 97 19.99 -3.17 7.25
CA PHE A 97 20.78 -4.06 6.42
C PHE A 97 21.99 -4.52 7.21
N THR A 98 22.19 -5.84 7.25
CA THR A 98 23.26 -6.45 8.06
C THR A 98 24.10 -7.41 7.23
N GLN A 99 25.30 -7.65 7.69
CA GLN A 99 26.28 -8.56 7.12
C GLN A 99 26.78 -9.51 8.19
N ASP A 100 26.90 -10.79 7.85
CA ASP A 100 27.58 -11.80 8.66
C ASP A 100 29.09 -11.70 8.42
N ILE A 101 29.87 -11.62 9.48
CA ILE A 101 31.34 -11.60 9.45
C ILE A 101 31.89 -12.67 10.37
N LYS A 102 33.10 -13.14 10.09
CA LYS A 102 33.81 -14.07 10.99
C LYS A 102 34.78 -13.28 11.85
N ASP A 103 34.75 -13.50 13.16
CA ASP A 103 35.78 -12.99 14.02
C ASP A 103 37.08 -13.81 13.92
N ALA A 104 38.15 -13.35 14.58
CA ALA A 104 39.44 -14.04 14.60
C ALA A 104 39.39 -15.47 15.14
N SER A 105 38.33 -15.84 15.87
CA SER A 105 38.10 -17.19 16.43
C SER A 105 37.19 -18.03 15.51
N GLY A 106 36.77 -17.50 14.35
CA GLY A 106 35.86 -18.17 13.41
C GLY A 106 34.38 -18.13 13.79
N HIS A 107 34.01 -17.45 14.89
CA HIS A 107 32.61 -17.28 15.28
C HIS A 107 31.93 -16.23 14.37
N THR A 108 30.65 -16.46 14.11
CA THR A 108 29.85 -15.50 13.35
C THR A 108 29.48 -14.31 14.25
N LYS A 109 29.84 -13.12 13.81
CA LYS A 109 29.39 -11.84 14.35
C LYS A 109 28.58 -11.11 13.28
N HIS A 110 27.79 -10.15 13.68
CA HIS A 110 26.92 -9.42 12.76
C HIS A 110 27.25 -7.92 12.80
N ARG A 111 27.38 -7.32 11.61
CA ARG A 111 27.57 -5.90 11.43
C ARG A 111 26.29 -5.27 10.88
N ILE A 112 25.88 -4.12 11.42
CA ILE A 112 24.89 -3.25 10.80
C ILE A 112 25.61 -2.44 9.72
N VAL A 113 25.30 -2.69 8.45
CA VAL A 113 25.92 -2.01 7.31
C VAL A 113 25.19 -0.72 6.98
N ALA A 114 23.85 -0.77 6.94
CA ALA A 114 23.04 0.42 6.72
C ALA A 114 21.81 0.40 7.65
N ARG A 115 21.50 1.60 8.20
CA ARG A 115 20.41 1.79 9.14
C ARG A 115 19.60 3.04 8.79
N GLY A 116 18.31 2.80 8.51
CA GLY A 116 17.31 3.85 8.37
C GLY A 116 16.86 4.43 9.70
N TYR A 117 15.82 5.24 9.66
CA TYR A 117 15.22 5.81 10.86
C TYR A 117 14.44 4.77 11.65
N ASP A 118 14.31 4.96 12.93
CA ASP A 118 13.27 4.30 13.71
C ASP A 118 11.89 4.75 13.19
N LYS A 119 10.89 3.89 13.35
CA LYS A 119 9.51 4.24 12.99
C LYS A 119 9.10 5.48 13.76
N PHE A 120 8.79 6.55 13.05
CA PHE A 120 8.22 7.77 13.61
C PHE A 120 6.78 7.96 13.10
N PHE A 121 5.97 8.65 13.88
CA PHE A 121 4.53 8.73 13.76
C PHE A 121 4.07 10.16 13.50
N ASN A 122 2.85 10.33 12.99
CA ASN A 122 2.24 11.64 12.90
C ASN A 122 1.94 12.19 14.30
N ILE A 123 1.79 13.49 14.38
CA ILE A 123 1.25 14.12 15.58
C ILE A 123 -0.07 13.45 16.00
N GLY A 124 -0.21 13.08 17.27
CA GLY A 124 -1.39 12.43 17.82
C GLY A 124 -1.63 10.97 17.38
N GLU A 125 -0.83 10.41 16.45
CA GLU A 125 -1.01 9.03 15.93
C GLU A 125 -0.78 7.95 17.00
N VAL A 126 0.07 8.23 17.97
CA VAL A 126 0.35 7.38 19.14
C VAL A 126 0.36 8.24 20.40
N PRO A 127 0.12 7.65 21.60
CA PRO A 127 0.02 8.45 22.83
C PRO A 127 1.20 9.36 23.11
N TRP A 128 2.42 8.97 22.75
CA TRP A 128 3.64 9.76 22.99
C TRP A 128 3.92 10.81 21.90
N THR A 129 3.05 10.97 20.91
CA THR A 129 3.15 12.04 19.91
C THR A 129 2.02 13.07 20.00
N ASN A 130 1.25 13.11 21.10
CA ASN A 130 0.39 14.25 21.37
C ASN A 130 1.21 15.46 21.90
N TRP A 131 0.71 16.67 21.71
CA TRP A 131 1.45 17.90 22.06
C TRP A 131 1.87 17.94 23.52
N ALA A 132 1.00 17.55 24.46
CA ALA A 132 1.31 17.54 25.88
C ALA A 132 2.41 16.52 26.26
N SER A 133 2.39 15.33 25.61
CA SER A 133 3.47 14.34 25.80
C SER A 133 4.80 14.84 25.23
N LEU A 134 4.76 15.39 23.99
CA LEU A 134 5.97 15.96 23.37
C LEU A 134 6.61 17.04 24.24
N GLU A 135 5.81 17.95 24.80
CA GLU A 135 6.27 18.99 25.69
C GLU A 135 6.90 18.43 26.97
N SER A 136 6.40 17.28 27.46
CA SER A 136 6.87 16.67 28.71
C SER A 136 8.11 15.80 28.60
N HIS A 137 8.40 15.22 27.40
CA HIS A 137 9.48 14.25 27.24
C HIS A 137 10.47 14.56 26.12
N THR A 138 10.37 15.73 25.48
CA THR A 138 11.33 16.19 24.47
C THR A 138 11.92 17.55 24.83
N ALA A 139 13.06 17.88 24.24
CA ALA A 139 13.75 19.14 24.47
C ALA A 139 14.24 19.78 23.15
N PRO A 140 14.41 21.13 23.14
CA PRO A 140 14.99 21.82 22.01
C PRO A 140 16.43 21.34 21.73
N PRO A 141 16.92 21.54 20.48
CA PRO A 141 16.25 22.20 19.40
C PRO A 141 15.20 21.32 18.73
N TYR A 142 14.12 21.93 18.24
CA TYR A 142 13.13 21.29 17.36
C TYR A 142 13.46 21.67 15.92
N THR A 143 14.07 20.77 15.18
CA THR A 143 14.43 21.01 13.79
C THR A 143 13.34 20.44 12.87
N LEU A 144 12.64 21.32 12.18
CA LEU A 144 11.63 20.98 11.21
C LEU A 144 12.28 20.89 9.84
N THR A 145 12.36 19.68 9.28
CA THR A 145 12.84 19.46 7.91
C THR A 145 11.66 19.25 6.97
N LEU A 146 11.74 19.83 5.79
CA LEU A 146 10.73 19.61 4.74
C LEU A 146 10.56 18.11 4.52
N LYS A 147 9.32 17.64 4.50
CA LYS A 147 9.03 16.27 4.12
C LYS A 147 8.99 16.16 2.60
N SER A 148 10.11 15.77 2.01
CA SER A 148 10.19 15.50 0.57
C SER A 148 9.25 14.35 0.17
N ASN A 149 8.75 14.41 -1.05
CA ASN A 149 7.85 13.44 -1.64
C ASN A 149 8.61 12.62 -2.68
N GLY A 150 9.22 11.52 -2.27
CA GLY A 150 10.09 10.69 -3.08
C GLY A 150 10.23 9.28 -2.52
N CYS A 151 11.34 8.65 -2.81
CA CYS A 151 11.70 7.33 -2.32
C CYS A 151 12.97 7.39 -1.47
N ILE A 152 12.91 6.80 -0.29
CA ILE A 152 14.06 6.78 0.62
C ILE A 152 15.21 5.92 0.06
N ILE A 153 16.42 6.47 0.11
CA ILE A 153 17.68 5.82 -0.30
C ILE A 153 18.65 5.87 0.89
N PHE A 154 19.27 4.73 1.16
CA PHE A 154 20.35 4.61 2.14
C PHE A 154 21.67 4.41 1.42
N ILE A 155 22.66 5.17 1.80
CA ILE A 155 24.03 5.12 1.27
C ILE A 155 24.95 4.86 2.46
N ALA A 156 25.67 3.74 2.43
CA ALA A 156 26.56 3.32 3.50
C ALA A 156 27.85 2.72 2.92
N ALA A 157 28.88 2.57 3.74
CA ALA A 157 30.10 1.90 3.32
C ALA A 157 29.94 0.38 3.42
N LEU A 158 30.05 -0.33 2.32
CA LEU A 158 30.22 -1.78 2.30
C LEU A 158 31.60 -2.16 2.82
N THR A 159 32.60 -1.48 2.30
CA THR A 159 34.03 -1.52 2.71
C THR A 159 34.56 -0.08 2.73
N PRO A 160 35.79 0.19 3.19
CA PRO A 160 36.37 1.54 3.11
C PRO A 160 36.49 2.12 1.69
N THR A 161 36.40 1.27 0.68
CA THR A 161 36.54 1.68 -0.75
C THR A 161 35.29 1.43 -1.59
N LYS A 162 34.25 0.77 -1.02
CA LYS A 162 33.04 0.40 -1.76
C LYS A 162 31.79 0.85 -1.02
N LEU A 163 30.85 1.40 -1.74
CA LEU A 163 29.55 1.82 -1.24
C LEU A 163 28.49 0.71 -1.33
N LEU A 164 27.50 0.77 -0.47
CA LEU A 164 26.24 0.07 -0.54
C LEU A 164 25.11 1.11 -0.69
N VAL A 165 24.40 1.07 -1.80
CA VAL A 165 23.23 1.92 -2.04
C VAL A 165 21.98 1.05 -2.06
N THR A 166 21.01 1.39 -1.22
CA THR A 166 19.77 0.60 -1.05
C THR A 166 18.55 1.50 -1.04
N SER A 167 17.40 0.96 -1.41
CA SER A 167 16.11 1.52 -1.04
C SER A 167 15.69 1.04 0.35
N LYS A 168 14.45 1.29 0.77
CA LYS A 168 13.95 0.92 2.10
C LYS A 168 14.18 -0.56 2.48
N HIS A 169 14.08 -1.48 1.53
CA HIS A 169 14.16 -2.93 1.78
C HIS A 169 14.92 -3.72 0.72
N SER A 170 15.37 -3.09 -0.36
CA SER A 170 16.00 -3.78 -1.49
C SER A 170 17.22 -3.04 -2.01
N LEU A 171 18.10 -3.77 -2.66
CA LEU A 171 19.31 -3.27 -3.32
C LEU A 171 19.54 -4.01 -4.65
N GLY A 172 20.29 -3.36 -5.54
CA GLY A 172 20.57 -3.89 -6.87
C GLY A 172 19.34 -3.94 -7.79
N PRO A 173 19.45 -4.68 -8.92
CA PRO A 173 18.35 -4.81 -9.86
C PRO A 173 17.19 -5.59 -9.24
N SER A 174 15.97 -5.19 -9.57
CA SER A 174 14.78 -5.94 -9.18
C SER A 174 14.63 -7.17 -10.09
N PRO A 175 14.58 -8.40 -9.56
CA PRO A 175 14.40 -9.60 -10.38
C PRO A 175 13.08 -9.64 -11.17
N ALA A 176 12.11 -8.81 -10.78
CA ALA A 176 10.76 -8.80 -11.35
C ALA A 176 10.45 -7.59 -12.22
N ALA A 177 11.35 -6.60 -12.33
CA ALA A 177 11.10 -5.36 -13.07
C ALA A 177 11.90 -5.30 -14.37
N THR A 178 11.25 -4.82 -15.44
CA THR A 178 11.88 -4.56 -16.74
C THR A 178 12.65 -3.22 -16.80
N GLY A 179 12.85 -2.55 -15.65
CA GLY A 179 13.51 -1.26 -15.53
C GLY A 179 14.41 -1.14 -14.31
N GLU A 180 15.08 0.02 -14.18
CA GLU A 180 15.89 0.31 -13.01
C GLU A 180 15.08 0.26 -11.70
N SER A 181 15.68 -0.28 -10.65
CA SER A 181 15.14 -0.20 -9.29
C SER A 181 15.41 1.16 -8.66
N HIS A 182 14.67 1.53 -7.60
CA HIS A 182 14.95 2.75 -6.83
C HIS A 182 16.38 2.83 -6.33
N ALA A 183 16.96 1.69 -5.92
CA ALA A 183 18.35 1.63 -5.49
C ALA A 183 19.32 1.96 -6.62
N GLN A 184 19.08 1.44 -7.84
CA GLN A 184 19.92 1.72 -9.02
C GLN A 184 19.81 3.18 -9.47
N VAL A 185 18.58 3.74 -9.46
CA VAL A 185 18.40 5.17 -9.78
C VAL A 185 19.06 6.05 -8.71
N GLY A 186 18.96 5.67 -7.44
CA GLY A 186 19.65 6.33 -6.33
C GLY A 186 21.17 6.28 -6.51
N GLU A 187 21.73 5.14 -6.93
CA GLU A 187 23.15 4.99 -7.20
C GLU A 187 23.60 5.85 -8.38
N ARG A 188 22.80 5.91 -9.45
CA ARG A 188 23.07 6.78 -10.61
C ARG A 188 23.09 8.27 -10.21
N TRP A 189 22.12 8.72 -9.42
CA TRP A 189 22.10 10.10 -8.91
C TRP A 189 23.25 10.38 -7.95
N LEU A 190 23.62 9.42 -7.10
CA LEU A 190 24.79 9.56 -6.23
C LEU A 190 26.05 9.84 -7.05
N ARG A 191 26.30 9.06 -8.10
CA ARG A 191 27.45 9.30 -9.00
C ARG A 191 27.40 10.68 -9.66
N THR A 192 26.23 11.13 -10.06
CA THR A 192 26.04 12.48 -10.63
C THR A 192 26.40 13.56 -9.61
N HIS A 193 25.94 13.44 -8.36
CA HIS A 193 26.25 14.40 -7.30
C HIS A 193 27.75 14.42 -6.94
N LEU A 194 28.37 13.26 -6.81
CA LEU A 194 29.80 13.14 -6.55
C LEU A 194 30.64 13.75 -7.67
N ALA A 195 30.30 13.44 -8.92
CA ALA A 195 30.99 14.02 -10.07
C ALA A 195 30.87 15.55 -10.12
N ALA A 196 29.69 16.09 -9.82
CA ALA A 196 29.47 17.54 -9.80
C ALA A 196 30.24 18.25 -8.67
N SER A 197 30.49 17.55 -7.55
CA SER A 197 31.29 18.08 -6.42
C SER A 197 32.79 17.75 -6.51
N GLY A 198 33.23 17.05 -7.56
CA GLY A 198 34.62 16.63 -7.72
C GLY A 198 35.06 15.55 -6.73
N LYS A 199 34.12 14.78 -6.19
CA LYS A 199 34.34 13.71 -5.20
C LYS A 199 34.20 12.33 -5.85
N THR A 200 34.76 11.32 -5.20
CA THR A 200 34.73 9.92 -5.64
C THR A 200 33.89 9.03 -4.71
N GLU A 201 33.42 7.91 -5.24
CA GLU A 201 32.73 6.90 -4.42
C GLU A 201 33.66 6.33 -3.32
N GLU A 202 34.96 6.20 -3.59
CA GLU A 202 35.92 5.70 -2.62
C GLU A 202 36.12 6.67 -1.44
N GLU A 203 36.25 7.97 -1.71
CA GLU A 203 36.34 8.99 -0.65
C GLU A 203 35.09 9.00 0.23
N LEU A 204 33.90 8.92 -0.38
CA LEU A 204 32.64 8.84 0.37
C LEU A 204 32.55 7.54 1.18
N ALA A 205 32.95 6.41 0.59
CA ALA A 205 32.96 5.13 1.29
C ALA A 205 33.87 5.18 2.50
N ARG A 206 35.07 5.73 2.36
CA ARG A 206 36.02 5.91 3.48
C ARG A 206 35.45 6.78 4.58
N THR A 207 34.86 7.91 4.23
CA THR A 207 34.20 8.82 5.19
C THR A 207 33.07 8.15 5.95
N LEU A 208 32.17 7.47 5.24
CA LEU A 208 31.03 6.77 5.88
C LEU A 208 31.50 5.58 6.73
N TRP A 209 32.57 4.89 6.33
CA TRP A 209 33.20 3.82 7.09
C TRP A 209 33.79 4.31 8.40
N GLU A 210 34.64 5.33 8.34
CA GLU A 210 35.32 5.90 9.52
C GLU A 210 34.33 6.49 10.53
N LYS A 211 33.28 7.13 10.04
CA LYS A 211 32.21 7.70 10.86
C LYS A 211 31.17 6.67 11.33
N ASN A 212 31.16 5.48 10.74
CA ASN A 212 30.13 4.45 10.90
C ASN A 212 28.72 5.00 10.64
N TRP A 213 28.54 5.72 9.52
CA TRP A 213 27.29 6.39 9.17
C TRP A 213 26.60 5.78 7.97
N THR A 214 25.25 5.85 7.99
CA THR A 214 24.38 5.74 6.82
C THR A 214 23.91 7.14 6.45
N ALA A 215 24.21 7.60 5.24
CA ALA A 215 23.60 8.79 4.67
C ALA A 215 22.20 8.42 4.18
N VAL A 216 21.20 9.19 4.61
CA VAL A 216 19.78 8.94 4.29
C VAL A 216 19.27 10.09 3.43
N ALA A 217 18.86 9.76 2.23
CA ALA A 217 18.35 10.73 1.27
C ALA A 217 16.98 10.33 0.73
N GLU A 218 16.24 11.30 0.23
CA GLU A 218 15.02 11.08 -0.56
C GLU A 218 15.36 11.23 -2.05
N LEU A 219 15.07 10.22 -2.83
CA LEU A 219 15.19 10.26 -4.29
C LEU A 219 13.95 10.98 -4.85
N CYS A 220 14.17 12.16 -5.39
CA CYS A 220 13.18 13.02 -6.02
C CYS A 220 13.49 13.14 -7.50
N ASP A 221 12.93 12.25 -8.33
CA ASP A 221 13.17 12.20 -9.77
C ASP A 221 11.86 11.87 -10.51
N ASP A 222 11.20 12.92 -11.01
CA ASP A 222 9.95 12.78 -11.76
C ASP A 222 10.13 12.16 -13.14
N SER A 223 11.36 12.08 -13.65
CA SER A 223 11.66 11.35 -14.90
C SER A 223 11.65 9.83 -14.70
N PHE A 224 11.97 9.38 -13.50
CA PHE A 224 11.89 7.98 -13.08
C PHE A 224 10.49 7.62 -12.62
N GLU A 225 9.97 8.32 -11.61
CA GLU A 225 8.62 8.15 -11.06
C GLU A 225 8.04 9.51 -10.69
N GLU A 226 6.96 9.93 -11.36
CA GLU A 226 6.33 11.21 -11.07
C GLU A 226 5.60 11.20 -9.72
N HIS A 227 5.88 12.19 -8.91
CA HIS A 227 5.34 12.36 -7.58
C HIS A 227 4.12 13.30 -7.56
N VAL A 228 3.46 13.38 -6.42
CA VAL A 228 2.29 14.27 -6.26
C VAL A 228 2.69 15.73 -6.38
N LEU A 229 3.83 16.12 -5.80
CA LEU A 229 4.40 17.47 -5.94
C LEU A 229 5.59 17.40 -6.92
N PRO A 230 5.69 18.33 -7.90
CA PRO A 230 6.73 18.26 -8.91
C PRO A 230 8.09 18.75 -8.38
N TYR A 231 9.14 18.23 -8.98
CA TYR A 231 10.50 18.68 -8.74
C TYR A 231 11.07 19.35 -10.01
N GLY A 232 11.44 20.62 -9.89
CA GLY A 232 12.18 21.32 -10.95
C GLY A 232 13.60 20.73 -11.12
N PRO A 233 14.30 21.04 -12.23
CA PRO A 233 15.63 20.49 -12.50
C PRO A 233 16.62 20.70 -11.36
N GLU A 234 16.57 21.85 -10.67
CA GLU A 234 17.43 22.21 -9.54
C GLU A 234 17.12 21.44 -8.24
N LYS A 235 15.95 20.77 -8.20
CA LYS A 235 15.48 19.97 -7.07
C LYS A 235 15.37 18.48 -7.43
N THR A 236 15.82 18.08 -8.60
CA THR A 236 15.79 16.68 -9.04
C THR A 236 17.09 15.99 -8.61
N GLY A 237 16.99 14.92 -7.83
CA GLY A 237 18.15 14.17 -7.33
C GLY A 237 17.95 13.64 -5.93
N LEU A 238 19.04 13.51 -5.19
CA LEU A 238 19.07 13.01 -3.82
C LEU A 238 19.06 14.17 -2.81
N HIS A 239 17.94 14.32 -2.09
CA HIS A 239 17.80 15.27 -1.00
C HIS A 239 18.31 14.62 0.29
N LEU A 240 19.47 15.03 0.76
CA LEU A 240 20.02 14.49 2.00
C LEU A 240 19.25 15.07 3.20
N HIS A 241 18.81 14.21 4.08
CA HIS A 241 18.06 14.61 5.26
C HIS A 241 18.48 13.88 6.54
N GLY A 242 19.51 13.04 6.50
CA GLY A 242 20.05 12.44 7.73
C GLY A 242 21.36 11.70 7.53
N LEU A 243 22.11 11.63 8.65
CA LEU A 243 23.31 10.82 8.81
C LEU A 243 23.12 9.99 10.07
N ASN A 244 22.79 8.72 9.90
CA ASN A 244 22.45 7.81 11.00
C ASN A 244 23.64 6.95 11.39
N ALA A 245 23.90 6.75 12.67
CA ALA A 245 24.87 5.78 13.14
C ALA A 245 24.40 4.34 12.79
N CYS A 246 25.30 3.50 12.30
CA CYS A 246 25.06 2.09 12.02
C CYS A 246 25.12 1.25 13.30
N THR A 247 24.22 1.52 14.25
CA THR A 247 24.18 0.89 15.58
C THR A 247 22.75 0.46 15.95
N LYS A 248 22.63 -0.41 16.95
CA LYS A 248 21.35 -0.84 17.52
C LYS A 248 20.50 0.35 17.97
N ARG A 249 21.11 1.28 18.72
CA ARG A 249 20.44 2.49 19.18
C ARG A 249 20.30 3.47 18.03
N PHE A 250 19.13 4.06 17.89
CA PHE A 250 18.91 5.11 16.92
C PHE A 250 19.60 6.40 17.35
N ALA A 251 20.58 6.82 16.57
CA ALA A 251 21.25 8.10 16.69
C ALA A 251 21.45 8.69 15.29
N THR A 252 21.19 9.98 15.13
CA THR A 252 21.38 10.74 13.89
C THR A 252 22.14 12.02 14.19
N GLN A 253 22.85 12.54 13.19
CA GLN A 253 23.61 13.77 13.33
C GLN A 253 22.68 15.00 13.35
N PRO A 254 23.10 16.09 14.02
CA PRO A 254 22.42 17.38 13.94
C PRO A 254 22.28 17.90 12.51
N GLN A 255 21.27 18.72 12.24
CA GLN A 255 20.94 19.15 10.88
C GLN A 255 22.04 19.99 10.21
N ASP A 256 22.75 20.81 10.97
CA ASP A 256 23.91 21.58 10.49
C ASP A 256 25.05 20.69 9.96
N VAL A 257 25.30 19.55 10.62
CA VAL A 257 26.26 18.53 10.17
C VAL A 257 25.76 17.85 8.90
N VAL A 258 24.44 17.53 8.83
CA VAL A 258 23.81 16.95 7.64
C VAL A 258 23.88 17.91 6.46
N ASP A 259 23.60 19.18 6.68
CA ASP A 259 23.66 20.23 5.64
C ASP A 259 25.09 20.49 5.14
N ALA A 260 26.07 20.50 6.05
CA ALA A 260 27.48 20.64 5.70
C ALA A 260 27.94 19.43 4.86
N PHE A 261 27.57 18.22 5.27
CA PHE A 261 27.86 17.00 4.51
C PHE A 261 27.17 17.01 3.14
N ALA A 262 25.91 17.45 3.07
CA ALA A 262 25.20 17.57 1.78
C ALA A 262 25.94 18.49 0.81
N ARG A 263 26.38 19.66 1.26
CA ARG A 263 27.15 20.62 0.43
C ARG A 263 28.51 20.09 0.01
N GLU A 264 29.21 19.41 0.92
CA GLU A 264 30.53 18.83 0.64
C GLU A 264 30.44 17.72 -0.44
N TRP A 265 29.42 16.88 -0.40
CA TRP A 265 29.27 15.71 -1.27
C TRP A 265 28.29 15.93 -2.43
N GLY A 266 27.84 17.17 -2.64
CA GLY A 266 27.03 17.59 -3.76
C GLY A 266 25.54 17.16 -3.67
N PHE A 267 25.07 16.65 -2.52
CA PHE A 267 23.66 16.35 -2.31
C PHE A 267 22.82 17.63 -2.26
N ILE A 268 21.54 17.51 -2.62
CA ILE A 268 20.59 18.59 -2.42
C ILE A 268 20.29 18.71 -0.91
N VAL A 269 20.48 19.93 -0.38
CA VAL A 269 20.17 20.24 1.03
C VAL A 269 18.67 20.24 1.23
N THR A 270 18.17 19.48 2.22
CA THR A 270 16.76 19.49 2.59
C THR A 270 16.45 20.77 3.38
N PRO A 271 15.51 21.63 2.92
CA PRO A 271 15.16 22.84 3.65
C PRO A 271 14.70 22.55 5.07
N SER A 272 15.14 23.38 6.01
CA SER A 272 14.81 23.22 7.44
C SER A 272 14.65 24.55 8.14
N THR A 273 13.97 24.53 9.29
CA THR A 273 13.91 25.63 10.25
C THR A 273 14.00 25.08 11.65
N VAL A 274 14.51 25.90 12.61
CA VAL A 274 14.71 25.49 14.00
C VAL A 274 13.84 26.33 14.91
N LEU A 275 13.12 25.69 15.82
CA LEU A 275 12.27 26.29 16.83
C LEU A 275 12.68 25.80 18.21
N ASN A 276 12.32 26.53 19.25
CA ASN A 276 12.82 26.29 20.60
C ASN A 276 11.76 25.70 21.55
N THR A 277 10.49 25.73 21.17
CA THR A 277 9.40 25.20 22.00
C THR A 277 8.39 24.42 21.17
N ILE A 278 7.70 23.49 21.79
CA ILE A 278 6.60 22.75 21.17
C ILE A 278 5.43 23.68 20.79
N SER A 279 5.18 24.72 21.57
CA SER A 279 4.19 25.74 21.24
C SER A 279 4.52 26.48 19.96
N GLU A 280 5.79 26.86 19.74
CA GLU A 280 6.24 27.45 18.46
C GLU A 280 6.09 26.45 17.30
N VAL A 281 6.47 25.19 17.50
CA VAL A 281 6.30 24.13 16.48
C VAL A 281 4.82 24.01 16.07
N ARG A 282 3.92 23.98 17.06
CA ARG A 282 2.49 23.91 16.82
C ARG A 282 1.98 25.15 16.05
N ALA A 283 2.26 26.34 16.53
CA ALA A 283 1.85 27.58 15.89
C ALA A 283 2.34 27.69 14.44
N PHE A 284 3.62 27.37 14.21
CA PHE A 284 4.21 27.37 12.88
C PHE A 284 3.55 26.35 11.94
N THR A 285 3.36 25.11 12.40
CA THR A 285 2.74 24.08 11.56
C THR A 285 1.26 24.34 11.31
N ASP A 286 0.51 24.93 12.26
CA ASP A 286 -0.88 25.33 12.07
C ASP A 286 -0.99 26.48 11.04
N GLU A 287 -0.04 27.43 11.04
CA GLU A 287 0.00 28.51 10.07
C GLU A 287 0.31 28.01 8.66
N VAL A 288 1.35 27.20 8.49
CA VAL A 288 1.70 26.62 7.20
C VAL A 288 0.59 25.68 6.70
N GLY A 289 -0.05 24.95 7.60
CA GLY A 289 -1.17 24.05 7.27
C GLY A 289 -2.39 24.77 6.68
N ARG A 290 -2.65 26.03 7.07
CA ARG A 290 -3.75 26.84 6.51
C ARG A 290 -3.53 27.20 5.04
N THR A 291 -2.29 27.39 4.61
CA THR A 291 -1.95 27.74 3.23
C THR A 291 -1.51 26.54 2.38
N GLY A 292 -1.07 25.45 3.01
CA GLY A 292 -0.43 24.32 2.35
C GLY A 292 0.88 24.68 1.64
N LYS A 293 1.47 25.87 1.97
CA LYS A 293 2.70 26.39 1.34
C LYS A 293 3.69 26.90 2.37
N TRP A 294 4.97 26.67 2.10
CA TRP A 294 6.08 27.23 2.84
C TRP A 294 7.08 27.85 1.87
N ASN A 295 7.50 29.07 2.13
CA ASN A 295 8.34 29.87 1.20
C ASN A 295 7.76 29.95 -0.24
N GLY A 296 6.44 30.02 -0.35
CA GLY A 296 5.72 30.11 -1.63
C GLY A 296 5.47 28.75 -2.33
N GLU A 297 6.04 27.66 -1.84
CA GLU A 297 5.94 26.35 -2.47
C GLU A 297 4.99 25.41 -1.71
N PRO A 298 4.21 24.59 -2.44
CA PRO A 298 3.37 23.57 -1.82
C PRO A 298 4.23 22.46 -1.18
N LEU A 299 3.77 21.91 -0.06
CA LEU A 299 4.48 20.85 0.66
C LEU A 299 3.54 19.79 1.21
N GLU A 300 4.06 18.58 1.49
CA GLU A 300 3.33 17.50 2.15
C GLU A 300 3.28 17.70 3.67
N GLY A 301 4.30 18.34 4.25
CA GLY A 301 4.43 18.51 5.69
C GLY A 301 5.88 18.66 6.15
N PHE A 302 6.10 18.44 7.46
CA PHE A 302 7.40 18.48 8.09
C PHE A 302 7.69 17.19 8.85
N VAL A 303 8.98 16.84 8.92
CA VAL A 303 9.54 15.91 9.92
C VAL A 303 10.19 16.75 11.00
N VAL A 304 9.69 16.67 12.23
CA VAL A 304 10.23 17.37 13.39
C VAL A 304 11.19 16.45 14.11
N ARG A 305 12.41 16.91 14.32
CA ARG A 305 13.54 16.18 14.91
C ARG A 305 13.91 16.80 16.22
N THR A 306 14.11 15.98 17.26
CA THR A 306 14.47 16.37 18.61
C THR A 306 15.08 15.19 19.38
N HIS A 307 15.16 15.28 20.71
CA HIS A 307 15.68 14.24 21.59
C HIS A 307 14.69 13.97 22.73
N VAL A 308 14.70 12.72 23.22
CA VAL A 308 13.95 12.33 24.41
C VAL A 308 14.69 12.82 25.65
N THR A 309 13.97 13.42 26.59
CA THR A 309 14.49 13.82 27.91
C THR A 309 14.13 12.80 28.98
N GLU A 310 14.79 12.91 30.16
CA GLU A 310 14.36 12.18 31.33
C GLU A 310 12.91 12.53 31.68
N PRO A 311 12.06 11.53 31.98
CA PRO A 311 10.72 11.83 32.43
C PRO A 311 10.74 12.60 33.75
N PRO A 312 9.83 13.57 33.96
CA PRO A 312 9.82 14.33 35.19
C PRO A 312 9.63 13.43 36.41
N THR A 313 10.51 13.58 37.41
CA THR A 313 10.60 12.73 38.61
C THR A 313 9.48 12.94 39.62
N LYS A 314 8.68 14.00 39.50
CA LYS A 314 7.56 14.33 40.39
C LYS A 314 6.41 14.94 39.58
N GLY A 315 5.24 14.33 39.65
CA GLY A 315 4.01 14.77 39.01
C GLY A 315 3.26 13.55 38.41
N ASN A 316 1.99 13.72 38.14
CA ASN A 316 1.20 12.70 37.42
C ASN A 316 2.00 12.22 36.23
N LYS A 317 2.34 10.91 36.20
CA LYS A 317 2.99 10.32 35.03
C LYS A 317 2.21 10.78 33.82
N PRO A 318 2.84 11.44 32.84
CA PRO A 318 2.13 11.76 31.60
C PRO A 318 1.54 10.45 31.09
N ALA A 319 0.31 10.49 30.62
CA ALA A 319 -0.48 9.30 30.24
C ALA A 319 0.24 8.37 29.25
N SER A 320 1.41 8.79 28.75
CA SER A 320 2.19 8.05 27.76
C SER A 320 3.65 8.53 27.74
N ALA A 321 4.48 7.82 28.48
CA ALA A 321 5.94 7.95 28.34
C ALA A 321 6.36 7.46 26.94
N SER A 322 7.35 8.14 26.34
CA SER A 322 8.01 7.68 25.12
C SER A 322 8.61 6.28 25.34
N PRO A 323 8.45 5.34 24.40
CA PRO A 323 9.12 4.04 24.46
C PRO A 323 10.63 4.13 24.20
N TYR A 324 11.12 5.30 23.81
CA TYR A 324 12.53 5.54 23.51
C TYR A 324 13.29 5.94 24.79
N PRO A 325 14.54 5.46 24.97
CA PRO A 325 15.33 5.83 26.14
C PRO A 325 15.74 7.31 26.11
N PRO A 326 15.92 7.94 27.30
CA PRO A 326 16.42 9.29 27.36
C PRO A 326 17.73 9.48 26.58
N GLY A 327 17.89 10.65 25.95
CA GLY A 327 19.04 10.99 25.11
C GLY A 327 18.99 10.45 23.71
N SER A 328 17.99 9.60 23.35
CA SER A 328 17.84 9.13 21.97
C SER A 328 17.25 10.19 21.07
N SER A 329 17.63 10.15 19.78
CA SER A 329 17.00 10.94 18.73
C SER A 329 15.54 10.53 18.61
N PHE A 330 14.66 11.51 18.48
CA PHE A 330 13.22 11.30 18.41
C PHE A 330 12.61 12.15 17.30
N PHE A 331 11.75 11.52 16.49
CA PHE A 331 11.11 12.19 15.38
C PHE A 331 9.61 12.02 15.42
N PHE A 332 8.92 13.04 14.99
CA PHE A 332 7.49 12.97 14.65
C PHE A 332 7.22 13.78 13.38
N LYS A 333 6.04 13.60 12.77
CA LYS A 333 5.71 14.30 11.54
C LYS A 333 4.37 15.02 11.66
N VAL A 334 4.30 16.18 11.02
CA VAL A 334 3.08 16.94 10.80
C VAL A 334 2.83 16.96 9.30
N LYS A 335 1.68 16.45 8.86
CA LYS A 335 1.28 16.39 7.46
C LYS A 335 0.14 17.36 7.18
N PHE A 336 0.10 17.86 5.95
CA PHE A 336 -0.98 18.72 5.45
C PHE A 336 -1.78 17.99 4.36
N ASP A 337 -3.10 18.15 4.40
CA ASP A 337 -3.99 17.46 3.47
C ASP A 337 -4.06 18.15 2.10
N GLU A 338 -4.04 19.47 2.07
CA GLU A 338 -4.11 20.25 0.84
C GLU A 338 -2.77 20.92 0.47
N PRO A 339 -2.42 21.06 -0.79
CA PRO A 339 -3.11 20.58 -2.00
C PRO A 339 -2.81 19.11 -2.36
N TYR A 340 -2.05 18.41 -1.54
CA TYR A 340 -1.54 17.05 -1.81
C TYR A 340 -2.66 16.04 -2.09
N MET A 341 -3.70 15.99 -1.26
CA MET A 341 -4.83 15.06 -1.40
C MET A 341 -5.63 15.32 -2.67
N MET A 342 -5.85 16.58 -3.03
CA MET A 342 -6.55 16.96 -4.27
C MET A 342 -5.79 16.49 -5.51
N TYR A 343 -4.47 16.70 -5.56
CA TYR A 343 -3.64 16.27 -6.70
C TYR A 343 -3.57 14.75 -6.80
N ARG A 344 -3.55 14.04 -5.66
CA ARG A 344 -3.65 12.59 -5.62
C ARG A 344 -4.98 12.10 -6.22
N ASP A 345 -6.09 12.73 -5.85
CA ASP A 345 -7.41 12.39 -6.39
C ASP A 345 -7.47 12.62 -7.90
N TRP A 346 -6.92 13.71 -8.42
CA TRP A 346 -6.85 13.95 -9.88
C TRP A 346 -6.05 12.87 -10.61
N ARG A 347 -4.94 12.46 -10.04
CA ARG A 347 -4.14 11.35 -10.60
C ARG A 347 -4.95 10.07 -10.70
N GLU A 348 -5.62 9.68 -9.63
CA GLU A 348 -6.42 8.45 -9.59
C GLU A 348 -7.64 8.51 -10.53
N VAL A 349 -8.33 9.64 -10.56
CA VAL A 349 -9.45 9.88 -11.49
C VAL A 349 -9.02 9.71 -12.94
N THR A 350 -7.89 10.29 -13.33
CA THR A 350 -7.38 10.17 -14.70
C THR A 350 -7.06 8.72 -15.05
N LYS A 351 -6.45 7.95 -14.13
CA LYS A 351 -6.22 6.51 -14.32
C LYS A 351 -7.53 5.74 -14.56
N VAL A 352 -8.57 6.04 -13.79
CA VAL A 352 -9.91 5.43 -13.97
C VAL A 352 -10.48 5.77 -15.34
N LEU A 353 -10.43 7.03 -15.76
CA LEU A 353 -10.96 7.46 -17.06
C LEU A 353 -10.16 6.88 -18.25
N LEU A 354 -8.87 6.67 -18.10
CA LEU A 354 -8.04 6.03 -19.11
C LEU A 354 -8.38 4.53 -19.24
N SER A 355 -8.68 3.87 -18.11
CA SER A 355 -8.99 2.43 -18.10
C SER A 355 -10.42 2.13 -18.52
N LYS A 356 -11.41 2.91 -18.04
CA LYS A 356 -12.84 2.68 -18.26
C LYS A 356 -13.45 3.51 -19.40
N GLY A 357 -12.71 4.45 -19.97
CA GLY A 357 -13.15 5.41 -20.97
C GLY A 357 -13.49 6.80 -20.40
N PRO A 358 -13.38 7.88 -21.23
CA PRO A 358 -13.50 9.26 -20.80
C PRO A 358 -14.98 9.67 -20.62
N ASN A 359 -15.61 9.11 -19.60
CA ASN A 359 -16.97 9.44 -19.20
C ASN A 359 -16.98 9.76 -17.67
N PRO A 360 -17.43 10.94 -17.25
CA PRO A 360 -17.55 11.30 -15.85
C PRO A 360 -18.30 10.27 -14.98
N ALA A 361 -19.27 9.53 -15.56
CA ALA A 361 -20.00 8.48 -14.86
C ALA A 361 -19.13 7.30 -14.40
N HIS A 362 -17.94 7.12 -14.99
CA HIS A 362 -16.99 6.09 -14.58
C HIS A 362 -16.17 6.46 -13.35
N VAL A 363 -16.18 7.75 -12.97
CA VAL A 363 -15.45 8.22 -11.79
C VAL A 363 -16.28 7.96 -10.55
N PRO A 364 -15.71 7.31 -9.52
CA PRO A 364 -16.41 7.12 -8.25
C PRO A 364 -16.91 8.44 -7.67
N LYS A 365 -18.17 8.48 -7.25
CA LYS A 365 -18.77 9.68 -6.63
C LYS A 365 -17.93 10.19 -5.45
N SER A 366 -17.24 9.28 -4.75
CA SER A 366 -16.30 9.58 -3.66
C SER A 366 -15.17 10.52 -4.09
N LYS A 367 -14.72 10.48 -5.34
CA LYS A 367 -13.66 11.34 -5.89
C LYS A 367 -14.18 12.66 -6.47
N MET A 368 -15.50 12.83 -6.67
CA MET A 368 -16.16 13.96 -7.34
C MET A 368 -16.63 15.06 -6.39
N ARG A 369 -16.13 15.14 -5.18
CA ARG A 369 -16.69 16.02 -4.14
C ARG A 369 -16.25 17.47 -4.23
N ARG A 370 -14.96 17.74 -4.57
CA ARG A 370 -14.45 19.09 -4.70
C ARG A 370 -14.93 19.69 -6.00
N ALA A 371 -15.32 20.96 -5.96
CA ALA A 371 -15.71 21.70 -7.17
C ALA A 371 -14.60 21.64 -8.22
N GLU A 372 -13.35 21.84 -7.78
CA GLU A 372 -12.16 21.76 -8.63
C GLU A 372 -12.02 20.36 -9.28
N THR A 373 -12.29 19.28 -8.52
CA THR A 373 -12.23 17.91 -9.07
C THR A 373 -13.35 17.65 -10.06
N LYS A 374 -14.56 18.17 -9.85
CA LYS A 374 -15.65 18.08 -10.84
C LYS A 374 -15.27 18.79 -12.15
N VAL A 375 -14.69 19.97 -12.04
CA VAL A 375 -14.17 20.73 -13.21
C VAL A 375 -13.04 19.94 -13.88
N TYR A 376 -12.10 19.41 -13.10
CA TYR A 376 -11.01 18.60 -13.60
C TYR A 376 -11.50 17.37 -14.38
N VAL A 377 -12.48 16.65 -13.84
CA VAL A 377 -13.05 15.45 -14.49
C VAL A 377 -13.65 15.77 -15.86
N LYS A 378 -14.42 16.85 -15.97
CA LYS A 378 -14.97 17.29 -17.26
C LYS A 378 -13.85 17.64 -18.23
N TRP A 379 -12.91 18.48 -17.80
CA TRP A 379 -11.78 18.90 -18.60
C TRP A 379 -10.90 17.71 -19.08
N VAL A 380 -10.53 16.81 -18.16
CA VAL A 380 -9.66 15.67 -18.53
C VAL A 380 -10.38 14.65 -19.41
N CYS A 381 -11.69 14.48 -19.29
CA CYS A 381 -12.48 13.69 -20.23
C CYS A 381 -12.37 14.24 -21.66
N ASP A 382 -12.46 15.55 -21.81
CA ASP A 382 -12.37 16.20 -23.14
C ASP A 382 -10.92 16.17 -23.67
N GLU A 383 -9.90 16.31 -22.80
CA GLU A 383 -8.50 16.12 -23.17
C GLU A 383 -8.22 14.68 -23.66
N ILE A 384 -8.75 13.66 -22.97
CA ILE A 384 -8.58 12.26 -23.37
C ILE A 384 -9.28 11.97 -24.70
N LYS A 385 -10.46 12.57 -24.95
CA LYS A 385 -11.17 12.46 -26.23
C LYS A 385 -10.42 13.15 -27.37
N ARG A 386 -9.85 14.34 -27.08
CA ARG A 386 -9.12 15.15 -28.05
C ARG A 386 -7.82 14.49 -28.49
N ASP A 387 -7.03 14.03 -27.55
CA ASP A 387 -5.75 13.38 -27.80
C ASP A 387 -5.39 12.38 -26.70
N ARG A 388 -5.76 11.12 -26.92
CA ARG A 388 -5.45 10.04 -25.97
C ARG A 388 -3.95 9.69 -25.95
N ALA A 389 -3.21 9.99 -27.03
CA ALA A 389 -1.79 9.61 -27.13
C ALA A 389 -0.92 10.30 -26.07
N GLN A 390 -1.27 11.51 -25.65
CA GLN A 390 -0.58 12.24 -24.60
C GLN A 390 -0.62 11.55 -23.21
N PHE A 391 -1.52 10.57 -23.02
CA PHE A 391 -1.68 9.82 -21.77
C PHE A 391 -1.12 8.38 -21.86
N LYS A 392 -0.36 8.01 -22.92
CA LYS A 392 0.07 6.63 -23.17
C LYS A 392 0.87 6.00 -22.02
N ASP A 393 1.64 6.81 -21.29
CA ASP A 393 2.48 6.36 -20.19
C ASP A 393 1.92 6.74 -18.81
N TYR A 394 0.72 7.33 -18.76
CA TYR A 394 0.10 7.82 -17.52
C TYR A 394 -0.12 6.72 -16.48
N THR A 395 -0.51 5.52 -16.92
CA THR A 395 -0.69 4.34 -16.06
C THR A 395 0.63 3.80 -15.52
N LYS A 396 1.75 4.11 -16.18
CA LYS A 396 3.12 3.82 -15.73
C LYS A 396 3.70 4.91 -14.83
N GLY A 397 2.89 5.90 -14.44
CA GLY A 397 3.31 6.98 -13.55
C GLY A 397 3.97 8.16 -14.27
N LYS A 398 3.80 8.33 -15.60
CA LYS A 398 4.38 9.43 -16.39
C LYS A 398 3.32 10.32 -17.03
N GLY A 399 3.57 11.63 -17.11
CA GLY A 399 2.63 12.64 -17.65
C GLY A 399 1.59 13.13 -16.64
N ILE A 400 1.73 12.74 -15.38
CA ILE A 400 0.83 13.14 -14.28
C ILE A 400 0.96 14.64 -14.01
N ILE A 401 2.19 15.10 -13.83
CA ILE A 401 2.52 16.51 -13.58
C ILE A 401 2.10 17.37 -14.76
N ALA A 402 2.51 16.99 -15.97
CA ALA A 402 2.18 17.74 -17.19
C ALA A 402 0.65 17.88 -17.39
N THR A 403 -0.12 16.85 -17.06
CA THR A 403 -1.59 16.90 -17.14
C THR A 403 -2.17 17.87 -16.12
N ARG A 404 -1.67 17.84 -14.88
CA ARG A 404 -2.08 18.75 -13.83
C ARG A 404 -1.74 20.22 -14.17
N GLU A 405 -0.51 20.48 -14.63
CA GLU A 405 -0.08 21.84 -14.99
C GLU A 405 -0.90 22.41 -16.15
N ARG A 406 -1.23 21.59 -17.15
CA ARG A 406 -2.16 22.01 -18.23
C ARG A 406 -3.53 22.38 -17.68
N PHE A 407 -4.05 21.60 -16.72
CA PHE A 407 -5.33 21.89 -16.12
C PHE A 407 -5.28 23.19 -15.29
N LEU A 408 -4.27 23.38 -14.45
CA LEU A 408 -4.10 24.59 -13.65
C LEU A 408 -4.00 25.83 -14.55
N LYS A 409 -3.21 25.75 -15.63
CA LYS A 409 -3.13 26.82 -16.63
C LYS A 409 -4.46 27.08 -17.34
N TRP A 410 -5.21 26.02 -17.65
CA TRP A 410 -6.52 26.13 -18.24
C TRP A 410 -7.52 26.79 -17.26
N LEU A 411 -7.46 26.49 -15.94
CA LEU A 411 -8.29 27.12 -14.92
C LEU A 411 -8.10 28.66 -14.86
N GLU A 412 -6.89 29.15 -15.15
CA GLU A 412 -6.61 30.59 -15.22
C GLU A 412 -7.25 31.27 -16.43
N SER A 413 -7.61 30.51 -17.46
CA SER A 413 -8.29 31.00 -18.65
C SER A 413 -9.73 31.47 -18.36
N GLY A 414 -10.30 32.24 -19.27
CA GLY A 414 -11.70 32.68 -19.18
C GLY A 414 -12.70 31.52 -19.10
N GLN A 415 -12.44 30.43 -19.87
CA GLN A 415 -13.25 29.21 -19.86
C GLN A 415 -13.11 28.44 -18.53
N GLY A 416 -11.89 28.34 -18.00
CA GLY A 416 -11.64 27.69 -16.72
C GLY A 416 -12.32 28.42 -15.56
N LYS A 417 -12.20 29.74 -15.51
CA LYS A 417 -12.88 30.59 -14.49
C LYS A 417 -14.41 30.47 -14.56
N GLN A 418 -14.95 30.37 -15.77
CA GLN A 418 -16.40 30.21 -15.96
C GLN A 418 -16.84 28.80 -15.54
N ALA A 419 -16.05 27.78 -15.86
CA ALA A 419 -16.33 26.40 -15.44
C ALA A 419 -16.26 26.24 -13.91
N GLN A 420 -15.32 26.94 -13.26
CA GLN A 420 -15.18 26.95 -11.80
C GLN A 420 -16.40 27.63 -11.14
N LYS A 421 -16.78 28.81 -11.61
CA LYS A 421 -18.01 29.49 -11.14
C LYS A 421 -19.24 28.60 -11.36
N GLY A 422 -19.40 28.01 -12.53
CA GLY A 422 -20.52 27.11 -12.81
C GLY A 422 -20.50 25.83 -11.95
N ALA A 423 -19.34 25.35 -11.48
CA ALA A 423 -19.25 24.21 -10.55
C ALA A 423 -19.53 24.61 -9.09
N GLU A 424 -19.26 25.86 -8.72
CA GLU A 424 -19.62 26.45 -7.43
C GLU A 424 -21.11 26.80 -7.35
N GLU A 425 -21.69 27.29 -8.47
CA GLU A 425 -23.10 27.68 -8.60
C GLU A 425 -24.05 26.50 -8.87
N THR A 426 -23.56 25.37 -9.39
CA THR A 426 -24.38 24.18 -9.54
C THR A 426 -24.56 23.53 -8.16
N PRO A 427 -25.79 23.54 -7.62
CA PRO A 427 -26.10 22.69 -6.46
C PRO A 427 -25.71 21.27 -6.84
N GLU A 428 -25.10 20.55 -5.93
CA GLU A 428 -24.68 19.16 -6.12
C GLU A 428 -25.79 18.35 -6.81
N GLU A 429 -25.62 18.01 -8.09
CA GLU A 429 -26.28 16.86 -8.70
C GLU A 429 -25.70 15.54 -8.16
N THR A 430 -25.55 15.42 -6.88
CA THR A 430 -25.88 14.22 -6.14
C THR A 430 -27.39 14.30 -6.01
N GLY A 431 -28.15 13.51 -6.78
CA GLY A 431 -29.59 13.49 -6.72
C GLY A 431 -30.06 13.44 -5.26
N LEU A 432 -30.33 14.63 -4.68
CA LEU A 432 -30.98 14.98 -3.43
C LEU A 432 -30.28 16.23 -2.83
N ALA A 433 -30.15 17.31 -3.57
CA ALA A 433 -29.85 18.63 -2.98
C ALA A 433 -31.14 19.42 -2.77
N LYS A 434 -32.02 18.92 -1.93
CA LYS A 434 -32.69 19.80 -0.95
C LYS A 434 -31.64 20.09 0.11
N GLU A 435 -31.43 21.34 0.50
CA GLU A 435 -30.71 21.65 1.73
C GLU A 435 -31.35 20.87 2.85
N VAL A 436 -30.72 19.73 3.20
CA VAL A 436 -31.26 18.87 4.28
C VAL A 436 -30.83 19.53 5.57
N ASP A 437 -31.77 20.23 6.19
CA ASP A 437 -31.54 20.86 7.48
C ASP A 437 -31.42 19.76 8.57
N PHE A 438 -30.22 19.66 9.14
CA PHE A 438 -29.92 18.80 10.29
C PHE A 438 -30.07 19.56 11.62
N LYS A 439 -30.29 20.87 11.60
CA LYS A 439 -30.33 21.71 12.80
C LYS A 439 -31.48 21.30 13.69
N GLY A 440 -31.19 21.04 14.96
CA GLY A 440 -32.19 20.60 15.94
C GLY A 440 -32.80 19.23 15.67
N ARG A 441 -32.27 18.44 14.73
CA ARG A 441 -32.69 17.07 14.41
C ARG A 441 -31.77 16.03 15.02
N LYS A 442 -32.33 14.92 15.47
CA LYS A 442 -31.56 13.72 15.80
C LYS A 442 -31.05 13.06 14.51
N VAL A 443 -29.87 12.45 14.56
CA VAL A 443 -29.20 11.89 13.38
C VAL A 443 -28.76 10.45 13.64
N ILE A 444 -29.00 9.59 12.66
CA ILE A 444 -28.42 8.25 12.59
C ILE A 444 -27.35 8.26 11.51
N ILE A 445 -26.10 8.06 11.89
CA ILE A 445 -25.02 7.76 10.94
C ILE A 445 -25.09 6.27 10.63
N MET A 446 -25.30 5.96 9.36
CA MET A 446 -25.54 4.60 8.87
C MET A 446 -24.40 4.16 7.94
N PRO A 447 -23.43 3.36 8.41
CA PRO A 447 -22.48 2.71 7.49
C PRO A 447 -23.21 1.75 6.54
N VAL A 448 -22.93 1.86 5.23
CA VAL A 448 -23.38 0.91 4.21
C VAL A 448 -22.13 0.30 3.58
N ALA A 449 -21.86 -0.97 3.95
CA ALA A 449 -20.53 -1.54 3.78
C ALA A 449 -20.54 -3.07 3.82
N ILE A 450 -19.39 -3.66 3.55
CA ILE A 450 -19.09 -5.08 3.84
C ILE A 450 -18.03 -5.21 4.95
N PRO A 451 -17.76 -6.41 5.48
CA PRO A 451 -16.66 -6.62 6.42
C PRO A 451 -15.30 -6.25 5.80
N GLY A 452 -14.40 -5.68 6.58
CA GLY A 452 -13.03 -5.36 6.16
C GLY A 452 -12.79 -3.95 5.61
N VAL A 453 -13.83 -3.13 5.35
CA VAL A 453 -13.65 -1.75 4.86
C VAL A 453 -13.19 -0.74 5.93
N GLY A 454 -13.28 -1.08 7.22
CA GLY A 454 -12.90 -0.20 8.32
C GLY A 454 -14.06 0.54 9.00
N LYS A 455 -15.33 0.24 8.72
CA LYS A 455 -16.51 0.93 9.29
C LYS A 455 -16.49 1.08 10.81
N THR A 456 -16.16 0.01 11.57
CA THR A 456 -16.10 0.05 13.02
C THR A 456 -15.00 0.97 13.54
N SER A 457 -13.85 0.98 12.88
CA SER A 457 -12.75 1.90 13.22
C SER A 457 -13.15 3.35 13.01
N ILE A 458 -13.88 3.67 11.94
CA ILE A 458 -14.45 5.00 11.70
C ILE A 458 -15.49 5.34 12.74
N ALA A 459 -16.39 4.39 13.10
CA ALA A 459 -17.41 4.61 14.11
C ALA A 459 -16.81 4.93 15.49
N VAL A 460 -15.79 4.17 15.90
CA VAL A 460 -15.06 4.39 17.14
C VAL A 460 -14.37 5.76 17.15
N ALA A 461 -13.70 6.13 16.06
CA ALA A 461 -13.01 7.40 15.92
C ALA A 461 -13.98 8.60 15.96
N LEU A 462 -15.11 8.55 15.24
CA LEU A 462 -16.14 9.59 15.26
C LEU A 462 -16.80 9.72 16.64
N SER A 463 -17.07 8.59 17.32
CA SER A 463 -17.59 8.59 18.69
C SER A 463 -16.61 9.27 19.66
N TYR A 464 -15.32 9.03 19.53
CA TYR A 464 -14.28 9.67 20.32
C TYR A 464 -14.21 11.20 20.05
N LEU A 465 -14.23 11.59 18.78
CA LEU A 465 -14.09 13.01 18.36
C LEU A 465 -15.26 13.88 18.79
N PHE A 466 -16.47 13.39 18.63
CA PHE A 466 -17.69 14.19 18.73
C PHE A 466 -18.63 13.74 19.86
N GLY A 467 -18.29 12.70 20.63
CA GLY A 467 -19.15 12.16 21.68
C GLY A 467 -20.41 11.49 21.17
N PHE A 468 -20.43 11.04 19.91
CA PHE A 468 -21.59 10.36 19.33
C PHE A 468 -21.91 9.06 20.04
N GLY A 469 -23.20 8.73 20.18
CA GLY A 469 -23.61 7.40 20.60
C GLY A 469 -23.17 6.34 19.58
N HIS A 470 -22.60 5.24 20.05
CA HIS A 470 -22.15 4.13 19.17
C HIS A 470 -22.86 2.84 19.54
N VAL A 471 -23.58 2.25 18.60
CA VAL A 471 -24.29 0.97 18.76
C VAL A 471 -23.75 0.00 17.72
N GLN A 472 -23.05 -1.03 18.19
CA GLN A 472 -22.44 -2.05 17.33
C GLN A 472 -23.30 -3.33 17.31
N SER A 473 -23.66 -3.77 16.10
CA SER A 473 -24.45 -4.99 15.90
C SER A 473 -23.73 -6.25 16.37
N ASP A 474 -22.41 -6.29 16.24
CA ASP A 474 -21.59 -7.45 16.58
C ASP A 474 -21.46 -7.70 18.09
N ASP A 475 -21.85 -6.72 18.95
CA ASP A 475 -21.91 -6.88 20.39
C ASP A 475 -23.12 -7.72 20.86
N ILE A 476 -24.10 -7.90 19.98
CA ILE A 476 -25.38 -8.56 20.33
C ILE A 476 -25.28 -10.05 20.05
N GLN A 477 -25.35 -10.87 21.11
CA GLN A 477 -25.21 -12.34 21.02
C GLN A 477 -26.54 -13.11 20.99
N ALA A 478 -27.63 -12.45 20.68
CA ALA A 478 -28.94 -13.10 20.64
C ALA A 478 -29.19 -13.77 19.28
N LYS A 479 -29.99 -14.87 19.29
CA LYS A 479 -30.43 -15.54 18.04
C LYS A 479 -31.13 -14.58 17.06
N LYS A 480 -31.86 -13.58 17.60
CA LYS A 480 -32.53 -12.51 16.85
C LYS A 480 -31.88 -11.17 17.20
N ALA A 481 -30.69 -10.90 16.66
CA ALA A 481 -29.93 -9.70 16.99
C ALA A 481 -30.56 -8.42 16.40
N ALA A 482 -31.23 -8.48 15.24
CA ALA A 482 -31.72 -7.29 14.56
C ALA A 482 -32.74 -6.46 15.36
N PRO A 483 -33.80 -7.03 16.01
CA PRO A 483 -34.73 -6.25 16.83
C PRO A 483 -34.05 -5.59 18.03
N ILE A 484 -33.08 -6.28 18.65
CA ILE A 484 -32.31 -5.74 19.78
C ILE A 484 -31.42 -4.60 19.33
N PHE A 485 -30.76 -4.71 18.19
CA PHE A 485 -29.95 -3.65 17.58
C PHE A 485 -30.80 -2.38 17.36
N LEU A 486 -31.96 -2.50 16.73
CA LEU A 486 -32.85 -1.37 16.46
C LEU A 486 -33.39 -0.73 17.75
N LYS A 487 -33.71 -1.55 18.76
CA LYS A 487 -34.07 -1.06 20.10
C LYS A 487 -32.92 -0.26 20.71
N ASN A 488 -31.71 -0.80 20.68
CA ASN A 488 -30.52 -0.13 21.23
C ASN A 488 -30.22 1.20 20.50
N VAL A 489 -30.37 1.26 19.17
CA VAL A 489 -30.27 2.49 18.41
C VAL A 489 -31.33 3.50 18.86
N THR A 490 -32.57 3.07 19.03
CA THR A 490 -33.65 3.92 19.53
C THR A 490 -33.35 4.49 20.92
N GLU A 491 -32.90 3.64 21.86
CA GLU A 491 -32.55 4.07 23.22
C GLU A 491 -31.32 5.00 23.25
N ALA A 492 -30.33 4.74 22.38
CA ALA A 492 -29.16 5.59 22.23
C ALA A 492 -29.54 7.00 21.70
N LEU A 493 -30.46 7.08 20.71
CA LEU A 493 -30.97 8.35 20.19
C LEU A 493 -31.75 9.17 21.20
N LYS A 494 -32.33 8.55 22.27
CA LYS A 494 -32.91 9.32 23.36
C LYS A 494 -31.89 10.07 24.20
N LYS A 495 -30.64 9.55 24.24
CA LYS A 495 -29.53 10.06 25.08
C LYS A 495 -28.56 10.94 24.29
N HIS A 496 -28.40 10.72 22.99
CA HIS A 496 -27.48 11.41 22.09
C HIS A 496 -28.25 12.03 20.92
N ASP A 497 -27.79 13.17 20.42
CA ASP A 497 -28.37 13.78 19.21
C ASP A 497 -27.90 13.08 17.94
N VAL A 498 -26.71 12.49 17.98
CA VAL A 498 -26.13 11.71 16.88
C VAL A 498 -25.78 10.31 17.37
N VAL A 499 -26.19 9.28 16.62
CA VAL A 499 -25.91 7.87 16.92
C VAL A 499 -25.37 7.18 15.68
N ILE A 500 -24.26 6.46 15.83
CA ILE A 500 -23.69 5.61 14.79
C ILE A 500 -24.28 4.19 14.91
N ALA A 501 -25.05 3.78 13.91
CA ALA A 501 -25.65 2.46 13.81
C ALA A 501 -24.68 1.49 13.10
N ASP A 502 -23.64 1.03 13.82
CA ASP A 502 -22.54 0.23 13.28
C ASP A 502 -22.97 -1.20 12.96
N LYS A 503 -23.40 -1.37 11.74
CA LYS A 503 -23.77 -2.64 11.09
C LYS A 503 -23.38 -2.53 9.61
N ASN A 504 -23.29 -3.64 8.88
CA ASN A 504 -22.97 -3.60 7.45
C ASN A 504 -24.04 -2.87 6.62
N ASN A 505 -25.30 -2.96 6.97
CA ASN A 505 -26.47 -2.34 6.31
C ASN A 505 -26.47 -2.52 4.76
N HIS A 506 -25.86 -3.61 4.28
CA HIS A 506 -25.66 -3.93 2.85
C HIS A 506 -26.95 -4.37 2.15
N LEU A 507 -28.04 -4.65 2.89
CA LEU A 507 -29.34 -4.99 2.37
C LEU A 507 -30.31 -3.83 2.53
N ARG A 508 -31.20 -3.63 1.56
CA ARG A 508 -32.26 -2.61 1.60
C ARG A 508 -33.12 -2.73 2.87
N GLN A 509 -33.53 -3.95 3.22
CA GLN A 509 -34.30 -4.20 4.44
C GLN A 509 -33.64 -3.64 5.71
N HIS A 510 -32.32 -3.71 5.83
CA HIS A 510 -31.63 -3.16 7.00
C HIS A 510 -31.73 -1.63 7.06
N ARG A 511 -31.67 -0.98 5.89
CA ARG A 511 -31.74 0.48 5.77
C ARG A 511 -33.16 0.99 5.99
N GLU A 512 -34.16 0.27 5.49
CA GLU A 512 -35.59 0.54 5.75
C GLU A 512 -35.91 0.46 7.26
N GLN A 513 -35.39 -0.57 7.96
CA GLN A 513 -35.57 -0.70 9.40
C GLN A 513 -34.99 0.49 10.18
N LEU A 514 -33.84 1.05 9.76
CA LEU A 514 -33.27 2.25 10.36
C LEU A 514 -34.10 3.50 10.01
N ARG A 515 -34.68 3.60 8.82
CA ARG A 515 -35.63 4.65 8.45
C ARG A 515 -36.89 4.59 9.32
N GLU A 516 -37.42 3.40 9.62
CA GLU A 516 -38.53 3.21 10.54
C GLU A 516 -38.17 3.69 11.96
N VAL A 517 -36.96 3.43 12.44
CA VAL A 517 -36.48 3.95 13.74
C VAL A 517 -36.43 5.48 13.69
N ALA A 518 -35.89 6.08 12.63
CA ALA A 518 -35.82 7.53 12.45
C ALA A 518 -37.20 8.19 12.49
N ASN A 519 -38.20 7.59 11.87
CA ASN A 519 -39.59 8.08 11.83
C ASN A 519 -40.35 8.02 13.17
N LYS A 520 -39.83 7.30 14.18
CA LYS A 520 -40.41 7.27 15.54
C LYS A 520 -40.16 8.54 16.34
N PHE A 521 -39.26 9.41 15.91
CA PHE A 521 -38.94 10.66 16.58
C PHE A 521 -39.77 11.82 16.01
N SER A 522 -40.05 12.82 16.81
CA SER A 522 -40.75 14.03 16.39
C SER A 522 -39.91 15.25 16.76
N PRO A 523 -39.42 15.98 15.76
CA PRO A 523 -39.44 15.67 14.33
C PRO A 523 -38.62 14.40 13.98
N PRO A 524 -38.89 13.73 12.85
CA PRO A 524 -38.16 12.53 12.41
C PRO A 524 -36.65 12.74 12.37
N ALA A 525 -35.91 11.75 12.87
CA ALA A 525 -34.45 11.79 12.79
C ALA A 525 -33.95 11.72 11.33
N ARG A 526 -32.75 12.25 11.07
CA ARG A 526 -32.12 12.22 9.74
C ARG A 526 -31.20 11.03 9.62
N LEU A 527 -31.05 10.50 8.40
CA LEU A 527 -30.13 9.43 8.05
C LEU A 527 -28.96 9.97 7.23
N LEU A 528 -27.76 9.91 7.78
CA LEU A 528 -26.50 10.18 7.09
C LEU A 528 -25.82 8.85 6.77
N ALA A 529 -25.78 8.47 5.49
CA ALA A 529 -25.14 7.22 5.06
C ALA A 529 -23.65 7.40 4.75
N LEU A 530 -22.79 6.61 5.41
CA LEU A 530 -21.41 6.42 4.99
C LEU A 530 -21.35 5.20 4.07
N HIS A 531 -21.32 5.42 2.76
CA HIS A 531 -21.45 4.37 1.76
C HIS A 531 -20.10 4.02 1.10
N TRP A 532 -19.58 2.83 1.35
CA TRP A 532 -18.47 2.25 0.61
C TRP A 532 -19.00 1.65 -0.69
N SER A 533 -18.69 2.32 -1.82
CA SER A 533 -19.19 1.93 -3.13
C SER A 533 -18.55 0.62 -3.63
N PHE A 534 -19.27 -0.09 -4.52
CA PHE A 534 -18.79 -1.28 -5.21
C PHE A 534 -18.35 -0.98 -6.65
N ASP A 535 -17.81 0.22 -6.90
CA ASP A 535 -17.37 0.65 -8.24
C ASP A 535 -16.11 -0.07 -8.74
N LEU A 536 -15.41 -0.77 -7.83
CA LEU A 536 -14.26 -1.60 -8.15
C LEU A 536 -14.69 -3.02 -8.55
N PRO A 537 -13.86 -3.74 -9.33
CA PRO A 537 -14.09 -5.16 -9.59
C PRO A 537 -14.29 -5.95 -8.29
N PRO A 538 -15.28 -6.87 -8.23
CA PRO A 538 -15.56 -7.64 -7.01
C PRO A 538 -14.33 -8.37 -6.43
N SER A 539 -13.42 -8.86 -7.27
CA SER A 539 -12.17 -9.50 -6.86
C SER A 539 -11.19 -8.51 -6.21
N THR A 540 -11.15 -7.25 -6.65
CA THR A 540 -10.34 -6.19 -6.03
C THR A 540 -10.87 -5.88 -4.63
N ILE A 541 -12.18 -5.67 -4.48
CA ILE A 541 -12.84 -5.43 -3.19
C ILE A 541 -12.58 -6.60 -2.24
N HIS A 542 -12.75 -7.83 -2.73
CA HIS A 542 -12.48 -9.04 -1.97
C HIS A 542 -11.05 -9.12 -1.47
N ARG A 543 -10.07 -8.81 -2.33
CA ARG A 543 -8.65 -8.78 -1.95
C ARG A 543 -8.36 -7.76 -0.87
N ILE A 544 -8.77 -6.50 -1.07
CA ILE A 544 -8.50 -5.41 -0.13
C ILE A 544 -9.12 -5.71 1.24
N CYS A 545 -10.39 -6.10 1.27
CA CYS A 545 -11.09 -6.43 2.50
C CYS A 545 -10.52 -7.68 3.18
N GLY A 546 -10.17 -8.71 2.41
CA GLY A 546 -9.54 -9.94 2.90
C GLY A 546 -8.18 -9.66 3.54
N ASP A 547 -7.33 -8.86 2.89
CA ASP A 547 -6.04 -8.47 3.43
C ASP A 547 -6.18 -7.71 4.76
N ARG A 548 -7.12 -6.78 4.85
CA ARG A 548 -7.40 -6.03 6.08
C ARG A 548 -7.94 -6.93 7.21
N ILE A 549 -8.75 -7.94 6.90
CA ILE A 549 -9.20 -8.92 7.88
C ILE A 549 -8.04 -9.76 8.41
N VAL A 550 -7.14 -10.20 7.53
CA VAL A 550 -5.92 -10.94 7.93
C VAL A 550 -5.02 -10.06 8.81
N GLN A 551 -4.84 -8.79 8.43
CA GLN A 551 -3.97 -7.84 9.15
C GLN A 551 -4.46 -7.53 10.55
N ARG A 552 -5.77 -7.33 10.73
CA ARG A 552 -6.33 -7.03 12.06
C ARG A 552 -6.34 -8.26 13.02
N GLY A 553 -6.23 -9.47 12.48
CA GLY A 553 -6.17 -10.71 13.25
C GLY A 553 -7.48 -10.96 14.04
N ASP A 554 -7.35 -11.16 15.35
CA ASP A 554 -8.44 -11.45 16.28
C ASP A 554 -9.14 -10.20 16.86
N LYS A 555 -8.76 -8.99 16.44
CA LYS A 555 -9.39 -7.73 16.88
C LYS A 555 -10.77 -7.50 16.23
N HIS A 556 -11.60 -8.56 16.20
CA HIS A 556 -13.00 -8.47 15.75
C HIS A 556 -13.84 -9.56 16.39
N GLN A 557 -15.10 -9.26 16.69
CA GLN A 557 -15.97 -10.14 17.46
C GLN A 557 -16.54 -11.31 16.64
N SER A 558 -16.85 -11.08 15.36
CA SER A 558 -17.64 -12.01 14.53
C SER A 558 -16.85 -12.66 13.41
N LEU A 559 -15.93 -11.92 12.76
CA LEU A 559 -15.15 -12.38 11.62
C LEU A 559 -13.66 -12.33 11.91
N VAL A 560 -13.12 -13.45 12.35
CA VAL A 560 -11.69 -13.65 12.61
C VAL A 560 -11.05 -14.32 11.39
N ALA A 561 -9.81 -13.93 11.07
CA ALA A 561 -9.06 -14.54 9.99
C ALA A 561 -8.71 -16.00 10.32
N ASP A 562 -9.35 -16.92 9.62
CA ASP A 562 -8.92 -18.33 9.58
C ASP A 562 -7.96 -18.50 8.40
N THR A 563 -6.67 -18.60 8.71
CA THR A 563 -5.62 -18.70 7.70
C THR A 563 -5.49 -20.10 7.09
N GLU A 564 -5.98 -21.13 7.77
CA GLU A 564 -5.95 -22.51 7.28
C GLU A 564 -7.13 -22.81 6.36
N ARG A 565 -8.34 -22.49 6.80
CA ARG A 565 -9.59 -22.80 6.06
C ARG A 565 -10.07 -21.64 5.18
N LYS A 566 -9.52 -20.45 5.37
CA LYS A 566 -9.89 -19.21 4.65
C LYS A 566 -11.41 -18.92 4.61
N THR A 567 -12.11 -19.32 5.65
CA THR A 567 -13.57 -19.15 5.76
C THR A 567 -14.02 -17.69 5.68
N HIS A 568 -13.16 -16.73 6.09
CA HIS A 568 -13.42 -15.31 5.96
C HIS A 568 -13.53 -14.87 4.49
N GLU A 569 -12.82 -15.51 3.55
CA GLU A 569 -12.90 -15.23 2.12
C GLU A 569 -14.28 -15.62 1.54
N GLU A 570 -14.81 -16.78 1.93
CA GLU A 570 -16.14 -17.21 1.52
C GLU A 570 -17.23 -16.27 2.05
N VAL A 571 -17.08 -15.83 3.30
CA VAL A 571 -18.01 -14.86 3.92
C VAL A 571 -17.98 -13.54 3.16
N LEU A 572 -16.78 -13.04 2.79
CA LEU A 572 -16.65 -11.82 1.98
C LEU A 572 -17.35 -11.95 0.62
N TRP A 573 -17.17 -13.06 -0.09
CA TRP A 573 -17.88 -13.31 -1.35
C TRP A 573 -19.40 -13.31 -1.18
N GLN A 574 -19.91 -13.87 -0.08
CA GLN A 574 -21.35 -13.83 0.20
C GLN A 574 -21.85 -12.39 0.40
N PHE A 575 -21.08 -11.54 1.10
CA PHE A 575 -21.45 -10.13 1.28
C PHE A 575 -21.38 -9.36 -0.04
N ILE A 576 -20.33 -9.52 -0.84
CA ILE A 576 -20.17 -8.87 -2.15
C ILE A 576 -21.36 -9.24 -3.08
N ASN A 577 -21.69 -10.54 -3.14
CA ASN A 577 -22.74 -11.02 -4.04
C ASN A 577 -24.16 -10.68 -3.59
N LYS A 578 -24.39 -10.44 -2.29
CA LYS A 578 -25.71 -10.15 -1.71
C LYS A 578 -25.96 -8.68 -1.45
N SER A 579 -24.94 -7.84 -1.57
CA SER A 579 -25.08 -6.39 -1.34
C SER A 579 -26.02 -5.78 -2.39
N GLU A 580 -26.93 -4.96 -1.90
CA GLU A 580 -27.89 -4.22 -2.70
C GLU A 580 -27.48 -2.76 -2.79
N GLU A 581 -27.52 -2.20 -4.00
CA GLU A 581 -27.15 -0.83 -4.25
C GLU A 581 -27.97 0.14 -3.39
N LEU A 582 -27.32 1.16 -2.84
CA LEU A 582 -27.96 2.21 -2.07
C LEU A 582 -28.60 3.23 -3.01
N THR A 583 -29.92 3.45 -2.85
CA THR A 583 -30.67 4.45 -3.60
C THR A 583 -30.77 5.78 -2.83
N ASP A 584 -30.98 6.87 -3.56
CA ASP A 584 -31.09 8.20 -3.00
C ASP A 584 -32.28 8.36 -2.03
N ALA A 585 -33.31 7.51 -2.14
CA ALA A 585 -34.49 7.54 -1.26
C ALA A 585 -34.24 6.93 0.14
N GLU A 586 -33.16 6.17 0.30
CA GLU A 586 -32.89 5.41 1.54
C GLU A 586 -32.10 6.18 2.61
N ALA A 587 -31.49 7.32 2.24
CA ALA A 587 -30.78 8.20 3.16
C ALA A 587 -31.07 9.67 2.85
N ASP A 588 -31.00 10.55 3.87
CA ASP A 588 -31.18 11.99 3.67
C ASP A 588 -29.89 12.62 3.09
N VAL A 589 -28.74 12.11 3.47
CA VAL A 589 -27.42 12.46 2.92
C VAL A 589 -26.61 11.19 2.69
N LEU A 590 -25.99 11.12 1.51
CA LEU A 590 -25.07 10.06 1.13
C LEU A 590 -23.63 10.59 1.12
N VAL A 591 -22.78 9.98 1.93
CA VAL A 591 -21.33 10.22 1.98
C VAL A 591 -20.64 9.04 1.33
N SER A 592 -20.11 9.20 0.10
CA SER A 592 -19.37 8.12 -0.56
C SER A 592 -18.00 7.93 0.08
N MET A 593 -17.68 6.73 0.49
CA MET A 593 -16.42 6.28 1.04
C MET A 593 -15.68 5.43 0.00
N ASP A 594 -14.37 5.41 0.05
CA ASP A 594 -13.55 4.64 -0.88
C ASP A 594 -12.97 3.39 -0.20
N VAL A 595 -13.13 2.23 -0.82
CA VAL A 595 -12.60 0.95 -0.29
C VAL A 595 -11.05 0.94 -0.32
N GLU A 596 -10.41 1.65 -1.25
CA GLU A 596 -8.95 1.72 -1.35
C GLU A 596 -8.31 2.65 -0.32
N GLU A 597 -9.05 3.61 0.22
CA GLU A 597 -8.52 4.56 1.21
C GLU A 597 -7.99 3.86 2.45
N ASN A 598 -6.89 4.38 2.98
CA ASN A 598 -6.43 3.99 4.31
C ASN A 598 -7.37 4.54 5.40
N LEU A 599 -7.18 4.12 6.66
CA LEU A 599 -8.05 4.53 7.76
C LEU A 599 -8.01 6.04 8.02
N GLU A 600 -6.85 6.69 7.85
CA GLU A 600 -6.66 8.12 8.09
C GLU A 600 -7.45 8.96 7.08
N ASP A 601 -7.34 8.63 5.80
CA ASP A 601 -8.05 9.31 4.72
C ASP A 601 -9.57 9.10 4.83
N ALA A 602 -9.99 7.87 5.13
CA ALA A 602 -11.40 7.55 5.34
C ALA A 602 -11.99 8.28 6.56
N LEU A 603 -11.22 8.41 7.65
CA LEU A 603 -11.65 9.19 8.82
C LEU A 603 -11.76 10.67 8.48
N THR A 604 -10.77 11.25 7.84
CA THR A 604 -10.80 12.67 7.40
C THR A 604 -12.04 12.95 6.56
N ARG A 605 -12.39 12.03 5.66
CA ARG A 605 -13.59 12.13 4.83
C ARG A 605 -14.87 12.11 5.67
N ALA A 606 -14.97 11.20 6.62
CA ALA A 606 -16.13 11.08 7.52
C ALA A 606 -16.25 12.29 8.45
N VAL A 607 -15.14 12.81 8.99
CA VAL A 607 -15.08 14.02 9.82
C VAL A 607 -15.57 15.24 9.04
N ASN A 608 -15.04 15.45 7.84
CA ASN A 608 -15.45 16.57 6.98
C ASN A 608 -16.94 16.52 6.65
N ALA A 609 -17.51 15.34 6.46
CA ALA A 609 -18.94 15.17 6.27
C ALA A 609 -19.73 15.52 7.55
N CYS A 610 -19.29 15.09 8.73
CA CYS A 610 -19.92 15.46 10.00
C CYS A 610 -19.85 16.97 10.24
N VAL A 611 -18.70 17.59 10.03
CA VAL A 611 -18.53 19.05 10.15
C VAL A 611 -19.51 19.79 9.22
N LYS A 612 -19.53 19.39 7.94
CA LYS A 612 -20.37 20.02 6.92
C LYS A 612 -21.86 19.91 7.20
N TYR A 613 -22.34 18.69 7.47
CA TYR A 613 -23.78 18.42 7.54
C TYR A 613 -24.37 18.58 8.95
N LEU A 614 -23.58 18.40 9.98
CA LEU A 614 -24.05 18.52 11.38
C LEU A 614 -23.70 19.88 11.98
N GLY A 615 -22.94 20.73 11.26
CA GLY A 615 -22.53 22.05 11.73
C GLY A 615 -21.56 22.00 12.92
N LEU A 616 -20.71 20.99 12.97
CA LEU A 616 -19.74 20.77 14.04
C LEU A 616 -18.45 21.54 13.78
N GLU A 617 -17.72 21.85 14.84
CA GLU A 617 -16.37 22.40 14.72
C GLU A 617 -15.41 21.38 14.13
N THR A 618 -14.51 21.84 13.28
CA THR A 618 -13.46 21.02 12.71
C THR A 618 -12.47 20.62 13.82
N PRO A 619 -12.29 19.32 14.11
CA PRO A 619 -11.33 18.90 15.11
C PRO A 619 -9.90 19.20 14.63
N ASP A 620 -9.04 19.57 15.58
CA ASP A 620 -7.62 19.75 15.28
C ASP A 620 -6.94 18.41 14.94
N GLN A 621 -5.76 18.49 14.31
CA GLN A 621 -5.01 17.31 13.86
C GLN A 621 -4.61 16.38 15.03
N GLU A 622 -4.36 16.96 16.21
CA GLU A 622 -4.03 16.17 17.38
C GLU A 622 -5.20 15.28 17.82
N LYS A 623 -6.41 15.86 17.90
CA LYS A 623 -7.63 15.10 18.22
C LYS A 623 -7.92 14.03 17.18
N VAL A 624 -7.74 14.34 15.91
CA VAL A 624 -7.87 13.34 14.82
C VAL A 624 -6.85 12.22 14.97
N GLY A 625 -5.59 12.56 15.30
CA GLY A 625 -4.56 11.57 15.58
C GLY A 625 -4.90 10.69 16.79
N GLN A 626 -5.41 11.28 17.88
CA GLN A 626 -5.88 10.54 19.06
C GLN A 626 -7.04 9.61 18.72
N ALA A 627 -8.00 10.07 17.92
CA ALA A 627 -9.11 9.25 17.45
C ALA A 627 -8.65 8.04 16.63
N LEU A 628 -7.65 8.25 15.75
CA LEU A 628 -7.01 7.16 15.00
C LEU A 628 -6.33 6.16 15.92
N ALA A 629 -5.64 6.64 16.96
CA ALA A 629 -5.00 5.78 17.95
C ALA A 629 -6.03 4.93 18.69
N VAL A 630 -7.15 5.52 19.14
CA VAL A 630 -8.26 4.83 19.80
C VAL A 630 -8.87 3.78 18.84
N ALA A 631 -9.10 4.14 17.57
CA ALA A 631 -9.63 3.22 16.58
C ALA A 631 -8.70 2.03 16.27
N ARG A 632 -7.38 2.26 16.22
CA ARG A 632 -6.38 1.20 16.03
C ARG A 632 -6.19 0.33 17.26
N GLY A 633 -6.33 0.94 18.45
CA GLY A 633 -6.32 0.25 19.75
C GLY A 633 -7.61 -0.46 20.10
N TYR A 634 -8.66 -0.33 19.27
CA TYR A 634 -9.94 -0.96 19.55
C TYR A 634 -9.80 -2.47 19.71
N GLU A 635 -10.28 -2.94 20.87
CA GLU A 635 -10.39 -4.37 21.16
C GLU A 635 -11.88 -4.72 21.39
N PRO A 636 -12.36 -5.85 20.83
CA PRO A 636 -13.73 -6.27 21.05
C PRO A 636 -13.97 -6.51 22.54
N ALA A 637 -15.12 -6.07 23.04
CA ALA A 637 -15.50 -6.14 24.46
C ALA A 637 -15.44 -7.56 25.07
N ARG A 638 -15.27 -8.60 24.24
CA ARG A 638 -15.19 -9.99 24.65
C ARG A 638 -14.06 -10.74 23.96
N LYS A 639 -12.89 -10.73 24.59
CA LYS A 639 -11.91 -11.80 24.42
C LYS A 639 -12.40 -12.99 25.26
N GLY A 640 -13.08 -13.93 24.69
CA GLY A 640 -13.24 -15.14 25.46
C GLY A 640 -14.53 -15.91 25.23
N ASN A 641 -14.35 -17.18 25.10
CA ASN A 641 -15.24 -18.34 25.08
C ASN A 641 -15.68 -18.89 23.71
N LYS A 642 -15.28 -18.33 22.55
CA LYS A 642 -15.50 -19.08 21.31
C LYS A 642 -14.42 -20.12 21.04
N ALA A 643 -13.16 -19.87 21.41
CA ALA A 643 -12.10 -20.87 21.30
C ALA A 643 -12.32 -22.06 22.29
N ALA A 644 -12.85 -21.79 23.48
CA ALA A 644 -13.24 -22.86 24.43
C ALA A 644 -14.51 -23.57 23.98
N LYS A 645 -15.54 -22.85 23.49
CA LYS A 645 -16.77 -23.45 22.96
C LYS A 645 -16.60 -24.12 21.59
N SER A 646 -15.64 -23.73 20.75
CA SER A 646 -15.29 -24.53 19.58
C SER A 646 -14.57 -25.82 19.98
N LYS A 647 -13.67 -25.79 20.96
CA LYS A 647 -13.04 -27.00 21.50
C LYS A 647 -14.02 -27.89 22.26
N GLU A 648 -15.03 -27.36 22.98
CA GLU A 648 -16.11 -28.14 23.59
C GLU A 648 -17.12 -28.65 22.56
N LYS A 649 -17.43 -27.86 21.50
CA LYS A 649 -18.23 -28.35 20.38
C LYS A 649 -17.48 -29.34 19.50
N GLU A 650 -16.18 -29.23 19.35
CA GLU A 650 -15.34 -30.25 18.67
C GLU A 650 -15.27 -31.54 19.52
N LYS A 651 -15.18 -31.44 20.85
CA LYS A 651 -15.29 -32.62 21.73
C LYS A 651 -16.69 -33.22 21.76
N ALA A 652 -17.78 -32.42 21.68
CA ALA A 652 -19.15 -32.90 21.61
C ALA A 652 -19.57 -33.36 20.21
N ALA A 653 -18.89 -32.88 19.13
CA ALA A 653 -19.17 -33.28 17.75
C ALA A 653 -18.35 -34.48 17.29
N GLN A 654 -17.39 -34.96 18.07
CA GLN A 654 -16.73 -36.27 17.85
C GLN A 654 -17.67 -37.44 18.10
N GLY A 655 -18.92 -37.18 18.54
CA GLY A 655 -19.95 -38.19 18.80
C GLY A 655 -20.98 -38.40 17.69
N GLN A 656 -21.19 -37.52 16.72
CA GLN A 656 -22.08 -37.77 15.56
C GLN A 656 -21.96 -36.65 14.51
N GLY A 657 -21.55 -37.01 13.29
CA GLY A 657 -21.65 -36.20 12.08
C GLY A 657 -20.29 -35.69 11.55
N LYS A 658 -19.74 -36.40 10.58
CA LYS A 658 -18.59 -35.99 9.76
C LYS A 658 -18.81 -34.54 9.22
N THR A 659 -18.17 -33.56 9.80
CA THR A 659 -17.98 -32.26 9.14
C THR A 659 -17.09 -32.53 7.93
N LYS A 660 -17.65 -32.43 6.72
CA LYS A 660 -16.89 -32.56 5.46
C LYS A 660 -15.76 -31.54 5.49
N ALA A 661 -14.53 -32.02 5.32
CA ALA A 661 -13.40 -31.17 4.98
C ALA A 661 -13.78 -30.31 3.76
N PRO A 662 -13.34 -29.05 3.66
CA PRO A 662 -13.60 -28.26 2.48
C PRO A 662 -13.15 -29.05 1.24
N PRO A 663 -13.93 -28.99 0.14
CA PRO A 663 -13.60 -29.75 -1.05
C PRO A 663 -12.20 -29.37 -1.54
N ALA A 664 -11.39 -30.35 -1.87
CA ALA A 664 -10.06 -30.12 -2.42
C ALA A 664 -10.15 -29.27 -3.70
N PRO A 665 -9.20 -28.38 -3.95
CA PRO A 665 -9.19 -27.57 -5.18
C PRO A 665 -9.22 -28.48 -6.41
N ARG A 666 -10.06 -28.13 -7.38
CA ARG A 666 -10.08 -28.80 -8.68
C ARG A 666 -9.02 -28.24 -9.63
N TYR A 667 -8.64 -26.99 -9.44
CA TYR A 667 -7.59 -26.31 -10.18
C TYR A 667 -7.04 -25.13 -9.38
N PHE A 668 -5.82 -24.73 -9.74
CA PHE A 668 -5.26 -23.47 -9.28
C PHE A 668 -5.29 -22.44 -10.40
N GLY A 669 -5.69 -21.21 -10.06
CA GLY A 669 -5.76 -20.12 -11.01
C GLY A 669 -5.48 -18.77 -10.34
N ILE A 670 -5.15 -17.77 -11.16
CA ILE A 670 -5.00 -16.38 -10.73
C ILE A 670 -6.36 -15.71 -10.89
N VAL A 671 -6.99 -15.32 -9.78
CA VAL A 671 -8.28 -14.61 -9.78
C VAL A 671 -8.04 -13.19 -10.29
N ALA A 672 -8.55 -12.89 -11.49
CA ALA A 672 -8.29 -11.65 -12.21
C ALA A 672 -9.16 -10.49 -11.68
N GLU A 673 -8.52 -9.38 -11.36
CA GLU A 673 -9.17 -8.15 -10.89
C GLU A 673 -9.54 -7.27 -12.10
N VAL A 674 -10.54 -7.69 -12.86
CA VAL A 674 -10.97 -7.04 -14.12
C VAL A 674 -12.48 -7.00 -14.25
N ASP A 675 -12.98 -5.87 -14.75
CA ASP A 675 -14.33 -5.75 -15.27
C ASP A 675 -14.33 -6.16 -16.76
N LEU A 676 -14.74 -7.39 -17.03
CA LEU A 676 -14.76 -7.93 -18.40
C LEU A 676 -15.72 -7.15 -19.33
N GLN A 677 -16.82 -6.61 -18.82
CA GLN A 677 -17.74 -5.83 -19.65
C GLN A 677 -17.11 -4.49 -20.03
N GLY A 678 -16.53 -3.80 -19.05
CA GLY A 678 -15.83 -2.53 -19.28
C GLY A 678 -14.60 -2.64 -20.19
N VAL A 679 -14.05 -3.85 -20.36
CA VAL A 679 -12.89 -4.09 -21.24
C VAL A 679 -13.32 -4.56 -22.63
N VAL A 680 -14.23 -5.53 -22.72
CA VAL A 680 -14.61 -6.17 -23.99
C VAL A 680 -15.50 -5.27 -24.85
N GLU A 681 -16.45 -4.57 -24.26
CA GLU A 681 -17.42 -3.77 -25.01
C GLU A 681 -16.78 -2.58 -25.78
N PRO A 682 -15.88 -1.78 -25.16
CA PRO A 682 -15.14 -0.75 -25.89
C PRO A 682 -14.25 -1.33 -27.00
N ALA A 683 -13.61 -2.48 -26.78
CA ALA A 683 -12.76 -3.11 -27.77
C ALA A 683 -13.55 -3.57 -29.00
N LEU A 684 -14.71 -4.20 -28.79
CA LEU A 684 -15.62 -4.60 -29.88
C LEU A 684 -16.24 -3.40 -30.62
N SER A 685 -16.49 -2.29 -29.90
CA SER A 685 -17.01 -1.05 -30.49
C SER A 685 -16.00 -0.30 -31.33
N ALA A 686 -14.72 -0.35 -30.94
CA ALA A 686 -13.62 0.29 -31.64
C ALA A 686 -13.06 -0.55 -32.80
N ALA A 687 -13.47 -1.80 -32.93
CA ALA A 687 -13.01 -2.68 -34.00
C ALA A 687 -13.52 -2.20 -35.37
N PRO A 688 -12.67 -2.20 -36.42
CA PRO A 688 -13.10 -1.86 -37.77
C PRO A 688 -14.31 -2.74 -38.22
N PRO A 689 -15.30 -2.18 -38.94
CA PRO A 689 -16.49 -2.92 -39.37
C PRO A 689 -16.17 -4.22 -40.12
N ASP A 690 -15.09 -4.21 -40.90
CA ASP A 690 -14.68 -5.36 -41.72
C ASP A 690 -13.95 -6.44 -40.91
N SER A 691 -13.47 -6.14 -39.70
CA SER A 691 -12.72 -7.08 -38.86
C SER A 691 -13.61 -7.95 -37.97
N VAL A 692 -14.84 -7.50 -37.66
CA VAL A 692 -15.76 -8.21 -36.77
C VAL A 692 -17.16 -8.20 -37.41
N PRO A 693 -17.61 -9.32 -38.01
CA PRO A 693 -18.96 -9.43 -38.61
C PRO A 693 -20.04 -9.18 -37.54
N PRO A 694 -21.23 -8.68 -37.98
CA PRO A 694 -22.35 -8.48 -37.07
C PRO A 694 -22.78 -9.74 -36.31
N ALA A 695 -22.65 -10.91 -36.91
CA ALA A 695 -22.92 -12.20 -36.28
C ALA A 695 -21.97 -12.48 -35.08
N ALA A 696 -20.70 -12.08 -35.20
CA ALA A 696 -19.72 -12.23 -34.13
C ALA A 696 -19.99 -11.28 -32.95
N LYS A 697 -20.49 -10.05 -33.20
CA LYS A 697 -20.94 -9.13 -32.14
C LYS A 697 -22.18 -9.67 -31.41
N LYS A 698 -23.08 -10.37 -32.07
CA LYS A 698 -24.26 -11.01 -31.46
C LYS A 698 -23.88 -12.03 -30.37
N PHE A 699 -22.70 -12.68 -30.49
CA PHE A 699 -22.25 -13.62 -29.46
C PHE A 699 -22.01 -12.91 -28.11
N TRP A 700 -21.36 -11.74 -28.13
CA TRP A 700 -21.16 -10.93 -26.94
C TRP A 700 -22.49 -10.46 -26.33
N ASP A 701 -23.41 -9.98 -27.15
CA ASP A 701 -24.75 -9.56 -26.69
C ASP A 701 -25.54 -10.72 -26.09
N GLY A 702 -25.38 -11.91 -26.65
CA GLY A 702 -25.94 -13.15 -26.11
C GLY A 702 -25.35 -13.51 -24.73
N LEU A 703 -24.05 -13.36 -24.53
CA LEU A 703 -23.42 -13.59 -23.23
C LEU A 703 -23.93 -12.62 -22.16
N LYS A 704 -24.09 -11.34 -22.53
CA LYS A 704 -24.61 -10.31 -21.61
C LYS A 704 -26.04 -10.58 -21.20
N SER A 705 -26.92 -10.77 -22.22
CA SER A 705 -28.37 -10.97 -21.99
C SER A 705 -28.67 -12.26 -21.21
N ALA A 706 -27.86 -13.29 -21.40
CA ALA A 706 -27.98 -14.55 -20.66
C ALA A 706 -27.28 -14.53 -19.28
N GLY A 707 -26.63 -13.43 -18.89
CA GLY A 707 -25.86 -13.31 -17.64
C GLY A 707 -24.70 -14.31 -17.55
N ARG A 708 -24.06 -14.62 -18.69
CA ARG A 708 -23.02 -15.64 -18.81
C ARG A 708 -21.59 -15.07 -18.90
N VAL A 709 -21.43 -13.78 -18.82
CA VAL A 709 -20.11 -13.17 -18.63
C VAL A 709 -19.56 -13.58 -17.25
N ALA A 710 -18.31 -14.03 -17.20
CA ALA A 710 -17.70 -14.55 -15.99
C ALA A 710 -17.70 -13.48 -14.86
N LYS A 711 -18.37 -13.79 -13.74
CA LYS A 711 -18.47 -12.89 -12.58
C LYS A 711 -17.18 -12.88 -11.74
N VAL A 712 -16.45 -13.98 -11.73
CA VAL A 712 -15.15 -14.13 -11.05
C VAL A 712 -14.15 -14.61 -12.10
N PRO A 713 -13.65 -13.71 -12.96
CA PRO A 713 -12.70 -14.08 -14.00
C PRO A 713 -11.40 -14.58 -13.37
N HIS A 714 -10.80 -15.59 -14.00
CA HIS A 714 -9.54 -16.17 -13.52
C HIS A 714 -8.71 -16.73 -14.67
N VAL A 715 -7.41 -16.78 -14.46
CA VAL A 715 -6.46 -17.46 -15.35
C VAL A 715 -6.19 -18.85 -14.78
N THR A 716 -6.64 -19.91 -15.43
CA THR A 716 -6.32 -21.29 -15.00
C THR A 716 -4.85 -21.58 -15.28
N VAL A 717 -4.08 -21.91 -14.23
CA VAL A 717 -2.66 -22.29 -14.32
C VAL A 717 -2.52 -23.79 -14.47
N VAL A 718 -3.12 -24.56 -13.54
CA VAL A 718 -3.05 -26.02 -13.51
C VAL A 718 -4.37 -26.61 -13.01
N HIS A 719 -4.79 -27.70 -13.62
CA HIS A 719 -6.03 -28.41 -13.27
C HIS A 719 -5.73 -29.83 -12.76
N SER A 720 -6.50 -30.33 -11.79
CA SER A 720 -6.34 -31.68 -11.24
C SER A 720 -6.38 -32.80 -12.27
N LYS A 721 -7.03 -32.57 -13.43
CA LYS A 721 -7.04 -33.53 -14.57
C LYS A 721 -5.69 -33.65 -15.29
N SER A 722 -4.78 -32.69 -15.09
CA SER A 722 -3.43 -32.74 -15.65
C SER A 722 -2.42 -33.52 -14.75
N LEU A 723 -2.89 -34.06 -13.62
CA LEU A 723 -2.08 -34.85 -12.74
C LEU A 723 -1.99 -36.32 -13.21
N PRO A 724 -0.85 -37.00 -13.02
CA PRO A 724 0.37 -36.55 -12.33
C PRO A 724 1.35 -35.74 -13.20
N ALA A 725 1.11 -35.56 -14.49
CA ALA A 725 2.07 -34.92 -15.40
C ALA A 725 2.51 -33.52 -14.98
N GLU A 726 1.60 -32.71 -14.43
CA GLU A 726 1.85 -31.34 -13.97
C GLU A 726 1.98 -31.23 -12.43
N GLN A 727 2.32 -32.34 -11.73
CA GLN A 727 2.43 -32.36 -10.27
C GLN A 727 3.37 -31.27 -9.70
N PRO A 728 4.57 -31.02 -10.25
CA PRO A 728 5.46 -29.98 -9.74
C PRO A 728 4.86 -28.56 -9.84
N LEU A 729 4.06 -28.29 -10.88
CA LEU A 729 3.36 -27.02 -11.03
C LEU A 729 2.21 -26.90 -10.04
N TRP A 730 1.47 -27.99 -9.83
CA TRP A 730 0.41 -28.07 -8.84
C TRP A 730 0.91 -27.77 -7.43
N ASP A 731 2.02 -28.42 -7.02
CA ASP A 731 2.59 -28.25 -5.68
C ASP A 731 3.09 -26.82 -5.44
N ARG A 732 3.71 -26.19 -6.45
CA ARG A 732 4.09 -24.78 -6.38
C ARG A 732 2.87 -23.86 -6.23
N CYS A 733 1.81 -24.10 -7.00
CA CYS A 733 0.56 -23.34 -6.87
C CYS A 733 -0.08 -23.52 -5.49
N ALA A 734 -0.07 -24.75 -4.97
CA ALA A 734 -0.60 -25.06 -3.64
C ALA A 734 0.20 -24.37 -2.53
N ALA A 735 1.53 -24.35 -2.63
CA ALA A 735 2.39 -23.65 -1.68
C ALA A 735 2.11 -22.13 -1.66
N LEU A 736 2.01 -21.49 -2.83
CA LEU A 736 1.67 -20.06 -2.92
C LEU A 736 0.26 -19.76 -2.39
N HIS A 737 -0.71 -20.63 -2.69
CA HIS A 737 -2.07 -20.50 -2.17
C HIS A 737 -2.13 -20.64 -0.64
N ALA A 738 -1.32 -21.49 -0.05
CA ALA A 738 -1.29 -21.73 1.39
C ALA A 738 -0.75 -20.54 2.20
N LEU A 739 -0.04 -19.61 1.56
CA LEU A 739 0.44 -18.40 2.23
C LEU A 739 -0.73 -17.61 2.84
N PRO A 740 -0.56 -16.98 4.00
CA PRO A 740 -1.57 -16.13 4.62
C PRO A 740 -2.01 -14.99 3.70
N ARG A 741 -1.06 -14.40 2.99
CA ARG A 741 -1.26 -13.40 1.94
C ARG A 741 -0.58 -13.91 0.67
N PRO A 742 -1.29 -14.61 -0.22
CA PRO A 742 -0.72 -15.06 -1.48
C PRO A 742 -0.14 -13.90 -2.28
N PRO A 743 0.94 -14.10 -3.05
CA PRO A 743 1.55 -13.04 -3.84
C PRO A 743 0.58 -12.50 -4.90
N LEU A 744 0.73 -11.22 -5.21
CA LEU A 744 -0.02 -10.52 -6.24
C LEU A 744 0.75 -10.60 -7.55
N PHE A 745 0.08 -11.00 -8.61
CA PHE A 745 0.61 -11.04 -9.96
C PHE A 745 -0.02 -9.93 -10.80
N SER A 746 0.69 -9.42 -11.78
CA SER A 746 0.19 -8.55 -12.84
C SER A 746 0.39 -9.23 -14.20
N PHE A 747 -0.54 -9.01 -15.11
CA PHE A 747 -0.47 -9.52 -16.46
C PHE A 747 -1.28 -8.62 -17.40
N ARG A 748 -0.96 -8.71 -18.68
CA ARG A 748 -1.66 -7.94 -19.72
C ARG A 748 -2.64 -8.83 -20.47
N LEU A 749 -3.85 -8.34 -20.72
CA LEU A 749 -4.78 -8.97 -21.65
C LEU A 749 -4.46 -8.47 -23.06
N GLY A 750 -4.11 -9.38 -23.97
CA GLY A 750 -3.66 -9.03 -25.32
C GLY A 750 -4.78 -8.94 -26.36
N HIS A 751 -5.60 -9.98 -26.46
CA HIS A 751 -6.71 -10.06 -27.42
C HIS A 751 -7.92 -10.73 -26.78
N VAL A 752 -9.11 -10.30 -27.16
CA VAL A 752 -10.32 -11.11 -27.00
C VAL A 752 -10.46 -11.98 -28.24
N VAL A 753 -10.52 -13.31 -28.04
CA VAL A 753 -10.63 -14.31 -29.07
C VAL A 753 -11.90 -15.12 -28.83
N TRP A 754 -12.71 -15.35 -29.87
CA TRP A 754 -13.93 -16.13 -29.70
C TRP A 754 -14.35 -16.84 -30.98
N ASN A 755 -15.19 -17.86 -30.83
CA ASN A 755 -15.92 -18.55 -31.85
C ASN A 755 -17.42 -18.58 -31.47
N GLU A 756 -18.20 -19.42 -32.10
CA GLU A 756 -19.63 -19.58 -31.80
C GLU A 756 -19.93 -20.24 -30.45
N ARG A 757 -18.91 -20.71 -29.69
CA ARG A 757 -19.07 -21.52 -28.49
C ARG A 757 -18.51 -20.84 -27.24
N VAL A 758 -17.31 -20.25 -27.35
CA VAL A 758 -16.60 -19.69 -26.22
C VAL A 758 -15.89 -18.39 -26.60
N MET A 759 -15.81 -17.47 -25.63
CA MET A 759 -15.01 -16.23 -25.69
C MET A 759 -13.97 -16.24 -24.59
N ALA A 760 -12.73 -15.92 -24.94
CA ALA A 760 -11.61 -15.87 -24.01
C ALA A 760 -10.70 -14.66 -24.28
N ALA A 761 -10.01 -14.15 -23.26
CA ALA A 761 -8.98 -13.14 -23.40
C ALA A 761 -7.61 -13.77 -23.20
N THR A 762 -6.65 -13.48 -24.09
CA THR A 762 -5.28 -13.98 -23.99
C THR A 762 -4.52 -13.27 -22.88
N VAL A 763 -3.65 -13.98 -22.17
CA VAL A 763 -2.80 -13.46 -21.09
C VAL A 763 -1.36 -13.35 -21.57
N GLN A 764 -0.74 -12.21 -21.37
CA GLN A 764 0.65 -11.89 -21.74
C GLN A 764 1.35 -11.21 -20.55
N ASP A 765 2.67 -11.16 -20.59
CA ASP A 765 3.50 -10.35 -19.67
C ASP A 765 3.20 -10.65 -18.17
N LEU A 766 3.01 -11.94 -17.83
CA LEU A 766 2.78 -12.33 -16.43
C LEU A 766 4.03 -12.04 -15.60
N ALA A 767 3.87 -11.21 -14.58
CA ALA A 767 4.92 -10.79 -13.65
C ALA A 767 4.42 -10.74 -12.21
N VAL A 768 5.31 -10.71 -11.26
CA VAL A 768 4.95 -10.44 -9.87
C VAL A 768 4.65 -8.95 -9.72
N CYS A 769 3.50 -8.64 -9.13
CA CYS A 769 3.11 -7.26 -8.81
C CYS A 769 3.28 -7.05 -7.31
N THR A 770 3.90 -5.93 -6.93
CA THR A 770 4.00 -5.51 -5.55
C THR A 770 3.33 -4.16 -5.39
N ASP A 771 2.46 -4.04 -4.39
CA ASP A 771 1.94 -2.72 -3.97
C ASP A 771 3.04 -1.92 -3.24
N ASP A 772 4.11 -2.59 -2.81
CA ASP A 772 5.33 -2.02 -2.22
C ASP A 772 6.54 -2.57 -3.02
N PRO A 773 7.33 -1.75 -3.72
CA PRO A 773 8.47 -2.19 -4.53
C PRO A 773 9.52 -3.03 -3.78
N GLY A 774 9.54 -2.96 -2.44
CA GLY A 774 10.40 -3.79 -1.59
C GLY A 774 9.82 -5.14 -1.19
N ASP A 775 8.65 -5.55 -1.66
CA ASP A 775 7.91 -6.74 -1.20
C ASP A 775 7.81 -7.85 -2.27
N VAL A 776 8.87 -8.07 -3.04
CA VAL A 776 8.90 -9.17 -4.02
C VAL A 776 9.11 -10.49 -3.28
N ASP A 777 8.08 -11.32 -3.26
CA ASP A 777 8.18 -12.71 -2.76
C ASP A 777 9.03 -13.54 -3.73
N LYS A 778 10.19 -14.00 -3.26
CA LYS A 778 11.10 -14.84 -4.06
C LYS A 778 10.39 -16.06 -4.64
N ALA A 779 9.54 -16.72 -3.86
CA ALA A 779 8.79 -17.88 -4.33
C ALA A 779 7.83 -17.53 -5.49
N ALA A 780 7.29 -16.31 -5.50
CA ALA A 780 6.47 -15.81 -6.59
C ALA A 780 7.29 -15.53 -7.86
N VAL A 781 8.48 -14.97 -7.71
CA VAL A 781 9.40 -14.74 -8.84
C VAL A 781 9.85 -16.07 -9.41
N ASP A 782 10.32 -16.98 -8.56
CA ASP A 782 10.72 -18.33 -8.96
C ASP A 782 9.58 -19.06 -9.65
N PHE A 783 8.34 -18.88 -9.20
CA PHE A 783 7.15 -19.43 -9.85
C PHE A 783 6.97 -18.88 -11.28
N VAL A 784 7.06 -17.57 -11.47
CA VAL A 784 6.88 -16.95 -12.81
C VAL A 784 8.02 -17.35 -13.74
N VAL A 785 9.27 -17.33 -13.26
CA VAL A 785 10.46 -17.70 -14.06
C VAL A 785 10.39 -19.17 -14.49
N ALA A 786 10.00 -20.06 -13.58
CA ALA A 786 9.94 -21.50 -13.82
C ALA A 786 8.65 -21.99 -14.49
N LEU A 787 7.74 -21.08 -14.94
CA LEU A 787 6.57 -21.48 -15.73
C LEU A 787 7.02 -22.03 -17.09
N PRO A 788 6.64 -23.27 -17.48
CA PRO A 788 6.92 -23.81 -18.80
C PRO A 788 6.29 -22.95 -19.91
N GLU A 789 6.96 -22.85 -21.06
CA GLU A 789 6.46 -22.06 -22.20
C GLU A 789 5.07 -22.53 -22.65
N GLU A 790 4.85 -23.84 -22.69
CA GLU A 790 3.55 -24.45 -23.01
C GLU A 790 2.42 -24.00 -22.06
N VAL A 791 2.77 -23.73 -20.78
CA VAL A 791 1.82 -23.18 -19.81
C VAL A 791 1.56 -21.71 -20.11
N ARG A 792 2.61 -20.92 -20.40
CA ARG A 792 2.49 -19.50 -20.73
C ARG A 792 1.60 -19.29 -21.97
N GLU A 793 1.79 -20.09 -23.00
CA GLU A 793 1.04 -20.01 -24.24
C GLU A 793 -0.46 -20.28 -24.07
N ARG A 794 -0.86 -21.12 -23.13
CA ARG A 794 -2.26 -21.49 -22.88
C ARG A 794 -2.97 -20.58 -21.87
N LEU A 795 -2.24 -19.64 -21.20
CA LEU A 795 -2.86 -18.76 -20.22
C LEU A 795 -3.90 -17.86 -20.88
N HIS A 796 -5.10 -17.88 -20.32
CA HIS A 796 -6.22 -17.08 -20.78
C HIS A 796 -7.22 -16.81 -19.64
N VAL A 797 -8.06 -15.81 -19.82
CA VAL A 797 -9.25 -15.58 -19.01
C VAL A 797 -10.47 -15.99 -19.83
N THR A 798 -11.24 -16.96 -19.38
CA THR A 798 -12.52 -17.28 -20.03
C THR A 798 -13.51 -16.14 -19.76
N VAL A 799 -13.96 -15.46 -20.82
CA VAL A 799 -14.93 -14.38 -20.75
C VAL A 799 -16.35 -14.94 -20.59
N GLY A 800 -16.69 -15.98 -21.35
CA GLY A 800 -17.97 -16.66 -21.26
C GLY A 800 -18.13 -17.79 -22.25
N THR A 801 -19.12 -18.66 -22.02
CA THR A 801 -19.50 -19.77 -22.92
C THR A 801 -20.95 -19.60 -23.37
N ARG A 802 -21.28 -19.98 -24.61
CA ARG A 802 -22.61 -19.84 -25.20
C ARG A 802 -23.73 -20.36 -24.28
N ASP A 803 -23.55 -21.55 -23.75
CA ASP A 803 -24.51 -22.20 -22.86
C ASP A 803 -23.81 -23.16 -21.88
N LYS A 804 -24.56 -23.83 -21.00
CA LYS A 804 -24.01 -24.72 -19.97
C LYS A 804 -23.40 -26.02 -20.51
N SER A 805 -23.70 -26.40 -21.78
CA SER A 805 -23.14 -27.59 -22.42
C SER A 805 -21.69 -27.36 -22.91
N VAL A 806 -21.27 -26.09 -23.05
CA VAL A 806 -19.93 -25.72 -23.50
C VAL A 806 -18.99 -25.64 -22.30
N PRO A 807 -18.01 -26.56 -22.18
CA PRO A 807 -17.08 -26.54 -21.06
C PRO A 807 -16.09 -25.37 -21.20
N PRO A 808 -15.80 -24.64 -20.09
CA PRO A 808 -14.87 -23.49 -20.13
C PRO A 808 -13.45 -23.82 -20.62
N VAL A 809 -13.02 -25.09 -20.54
CA VAL A 809 -11.72 -25.56 -21.04
C VAL A 809 -11.56 -25.35 -22.56
N GLU A 810 -12.67 -25.26 -23.33
CA GLU A 810 -12.61 -24.93 -24.76
C GLU A 810 -11.94 -23.56 -25.01
N GLY A 811 -11.98 -22.65 -24.03
CA GLY A 811 -11.25 -21.37 -24.09
C GLY A 811 -9.72 -21.55 -24.14
N LYS A 812 -9.19 -22.55 -23.42
CA LYS A 812 -7.78 -22.91 -23.49
C LYS A 812 -7.41 -23.37 -24.91
N ASP A 813 -8.19 -24.32 -25.46
CA ASP A 813 -7.91 -24.91 -26.76
C ASP A 813 -8.02 -23.85 -27.87
N LEU A 814 -9.04 -22.97 -27.79
CA LEU A 814 -9.21 -21.84 -28.69
C LEU A 814 -8.00 -20.90 -28.69
N VAL A 815 -7.55 -20.48 -27.51
CA VAL A 815 -6.41 -19.53 -27.38
C VAL A 815 -5.11 -20.16 -27.83
N THR A 816 -4.84 -21.40 -27.46
CA THR A 816 -3.64 -22.13 -27.87
C THR A 816 -3.57 -22.30 -29.40
N GLU A 817 -4.67 -22.70 -30.01
CA GLU A 817 -4.76 -22.88 -31.46
C GLU A 817 -4.67 -21.55 -32.22
N TRP A 818 -5.33 -20.49 -31.70
CA TRP A 818 -5.25 -19.14 -32.27
C TRP A 818 -3.83 -18.59 -32.24
N ARG A 819 -3.07 -18.79 -31.14
CA ARG A 819 -1.66 -18.38 -31.05
C ARG A 819 -0.78 -19.14 -32.02
N ARG A 820 -0.99 -20.47 -32.15
CA ARG A 820 -0.21 -21.33 -33.03
C ARG A 820 -0.39 -21.01 -34.51
N ARG A 821 -1.62 -20.73 -34.96
CA ARG A 821 -1.96 -20.48 -36.34
C ARG A 821 -2.09 -19.00 -36.72
N GLY A 822 -2.03 -18.10 -35.73
CA GLY A 822 -2.26 -16.69 -35.97
C GLY A 822 -3.73 -16.37 -36.32
N GLN A 823 -3.96 -15.23 -36.95
CA GLN A 823 -5.29 -14.69 -37.23
C GLN A 823 -6.08 -15.43 -38.34
N GLN A 824 -5.59 -16.56 -38.85
CA GLN A 824 -6.15 -17.29 -40.00
C GLN A 824 -7.00 -18.53 -39.64
N LEU A 825 -7.61 -18.56 -38.45
CA LEU A 825 -8.52 -19.65 -38.08
C LEU A 825 -9.94 -19.37 -38.59
N PRO A 826 -10.48 -20.24 -39.45
CA PRO A 826 -11.88 -20.09 -39.94
C PRO A 826 -12.86 -20.18 -38.76
N GLY A 827 -13.82 -19.25 -38.71
CA GLY A 827 -14.84 -19.21 -37.64
C GLY A 827 -14.35 -18.74 -36.29
N VAL A 828 -13.14 -18.16 -36.22
CA VAL A 828 -12.59 -17.53 -35.03
C VAL A 828 -12.36 -16.05 -35.29
N TRP A 829 -12.78 -15.22 -34.36
CA TRP A 829 -12.62 -13.77 -34.41
C TRP A 829 -11.72 -13.34 -33.28
N ALA A 830 -10.96 -12.26 -33.51
CA ALA A 830 -10.08 -11.69 -32.50
C ALA A 830 -10.08 -10.16 -32.59
N VAL A 831 -10.07 -9.51 -31.43
CA VAL A 831 -9.93 -8.05 -31.31
C VAL A 831 -8.82 -7.74 -30.32
N PRO A 832 -7.85 -6.87 -30.66
CA PRO A 832 -6.79 -6.50 -29.74
C PRO A 832 -7.34 -5.67 -28.57
N LEU A 833 -6.83 -5.96 -27.39
CA LEU A 833 -7.01 -5.15 -26.18
C LEU A 833 -5.79 -4.25 -26.02
N LYS A 834 -6.01 -2.94 -25.97
CA LYS A 834 -4.93 -1.95 -25.85
C LYS A 834 -4.66 -1.67 -24.38
N ASP A 835 -3.44 -2.00 -23.90
CA ASP A 835 -2.92 -1.68 -22.57
C ASP A 835 -3.84 -2.07 -21.39
N VAL A 836 -4.46 -3.23 -21.45
CA VAL A 836 -5.30 -3.74 -20.37
C VAL A 836 -4.44 -4.55 -19.40
N TRP A 837 -3.96 -3.90 -18.35
CA TRP A 837 -3.23 -4.54 -17.26
C TRP A 837 -4.17 -4.97 -16.15
N VAL A 838 -3.99 -6.20 -15.69
CA VAL A 838 -4.83 -6.86 -14.70
C VAL A 838 -3.96 -7.37 -13.56
N LYS A 839 -4.44 -7.20 -12.32
CA LYS A 839 -3.81 -7.81 -11.15
C LYS A 839 -4.60 -9.03 -10.71
N GLY A 840 -3.96 -9.93 -9.94
CA GLY A 840 -4.66 -11.08 -9.38
C GLY A 840 -3.79 -11.93 -8.47
N ARG A 841 -4.45 -12.73 -7.63
CA ARG A 841 -3.78 -13.67 -6.72
C ARG A 841 -4.08 -15.10 -7.07
N ILE A 842 -3.09 -15.98 -6.86
CA ILE A 842 -3.26 -17.40 -7.03
C ILE A 842 -4.19 -17.98 -5.96
N LYS A 843 -5.17 -18.76 -6.37
CA LYS A 843 -6.17 -19.39 -5.51
C LYS A 843 -6.45 -20.82 -5.95
N GLY A 844 -6.71 -21.70 -4.97
CA GLY A 844 -7.31 -23.00 -5.21
C GLY A 844 -8.82 -22.83 -5.42
N LEU A 845 -9.33 -23.28 -6.55
CA LEU A 845 -10.72 -23.09 -6.98
C LEU A 845 -11.41 -24.44 -7.10
N VAL A 846 -12.70 -24.51 -6.67
CA VAL A 846 -13.48 -25.75 -6.60
C VAL A 846 -14.59 -25.84 -7.66
N ASN A 847 -14.96 -24.69 -8.27
CA ASN A 847 -16.05 -24.59 -9.26
C ASN A 847 -15.53 -24.26 -10.65
#